data_b50f708d78df79124d424fda5b7470d3
#
_entry.id   b50f708d78df79124d424fda5b7470d3
#
_cell.length_a   1.000
_cell.length_b   1.000
_cell.length_c   1.000
_cell.angle_alpha   90.00
_cell.angle_beta   90.00
_cell.angle_gamma   90.00
#
_symmetry.space_group_name_H-M   'P 1'
#
loop_
_entity.id
_entity.type
_entity.pdbx_description
1 polymer ?
#
loop_
_entity_poly.entity_id
_entity_poly.type
_entity_poly.pdbx_seq_one_letter_code
_entity_poly.pdbx_strand_id
1 'polypeptide(L)'
;MILRKTLANPGDQSYTAHSVTHIAAFAPMSARVAGRFAPAALHSRRSTSYNGDMRRCLPLLLLLCLATTGLHAVDSAFDLSGPKVDVHVKRGGATLPIGEVPSLLAGDRLWIHPDLPESQSAHYVLIVAFLRGATNPPPPEWFTRVETWNREVRSEGVFVVVPAEAQQALVFLAPETGGDFSTLRAAVRGRPGAFVRATQDLQAASWDRMRLEAYLAEVKVTSQTDPSLLKKRAELAARSLGIKLDQQCFDKPSDQQAPCLVQHTDGLVLDDTNAQSLVVQLTSGSTVDLMNQLSYSALAGGGAFSPYVGAIVDTARILASLHTAHFQYIPALALPAGDTLNLRLNVPPSFRDPKSVVVVALPPVGQVKPPPLHPVNPSEGFCAQRSGLVLPAEGAPIVFSTQLAHSLALHIETRADGKTSSVDLPLKADPSEGGLVLAHPAPLLPQGDLTGVVRGKWGFDDWEGPRFRLHAAQPGKWTLAASDQSALVVGREDTLHLVGDSTLCVDRVEEEAAGANPLTLAWKSPRPDSLEVAVPMKDAAPGPVTVEIDQFGLEKPDRLVLTAYQEAASLDRLTLSAGDQIAMLKGTRLDEVEEAELDGIELTPSALSRIEDFDQLAMTAGSSTASLNPARHYVANVRLRDGRQLKTPVTVEPPRPQVALLSKGTQQEVSAAPSPVHLGTSDDLPAEQRLVFFLKSIVPPKFPRSEKVEVAAVDGSFHTLLSLSDGSLMLEDAGTAVGMVEPLARFGSSAFGPVEARAVSGDGVTGDWMPLGTLVRLPGFKELHCPHNMAKPCALTGTNLFLVASIAATPDFDNAAEVPPEFTGTQLSVPHPVNSLLYLRLRDDPDTVQGLVLPVQPASQAGSQAAAFQAQPAAVPAAPPSGQLLKTAPR
;
A
#
# COMPACT_ATOMS: atom_id res chain seq x y z
N MET A 1 -14.19 -11.26 -66.01
CA MET A 1 -15.64 -11.13 -66.27
C MET A 1 -16.15 -10.28 -65.12
N ILE A 2 -16.10 -8.89 -65.26
CA ILE A 2 -17.23 -8.00 -65.58
C ILE A 2 -18.28 -8.07 -64.47
N LEU A 3 -18.62 -7.04 -63.67
CA LEU A 3 -18.83 -5.57 -63.75
C LEU A 3 -18.99 -5.06 -62.31
N ARG A 4 -18.38 -4.00 -61.86
CA ARG A 4 -18.70 -2.57 -61.83
C ARG A 4 -20.17 -2.20 -61.57
N LYS A 5 -20.38 -1.43 -60.50
CA LYS A 5 -21.02 -0.07 -60.40
C LYS A 5 -21.32 0.27 -58.97
N THR A 6 -20.75 1.25 -58.34
CA THR A 6 -20.78 2.74 -58.34
C THR A 6 -22.08 3.36 -57.80
N LEU A 7 -21.86 4.35 -56.91
CA LEU A 7 -22.66 5.56 -56.56
C LEU A 7 -23.78 5.35 -55.52
N ALA A 8 -24.09 6.22 -54.58
CA ALA A 8 -23.73 7.61 -54.29
C ALA A 8 -24.29 7.96 -52.90
N ASN A 9 -23.63 8.85 -52.19
CA ASN A 9 -24.21 9.71 -51.17
C ASN A 9 -25.08 10.77 -51.88
N PRO A 10 -26.12 11.37 -51.34
CA PRO A 10 -25.99 12.45 -50.39
C PRO A 10 -27.20 12.70 -49.47
N GLY A 11 -27.06 13.61 -48.50
CA GLY A 11 -28.16 14.48 -48.08
C GLY A 11 -28.30 14.70 -46.59
N ASP A 12 -27.64 15.71 -46.17
CA ASP A 12 -28.02 16.75 -45.21
C ASP A 12 -29.55 16.90 -45.01
N GLN A 13 -29.97 17.03 -43.75
CA GLN A 13 -30.95 18.02 -43.34
C GLN A 13 -31.07 18.18 -41.84
N SER A 14 -30.67 19.34 -41.41
CA SER A 14 -31.02 20.06 -40.22
C SER A 14 -32.53 20.15 -39.93
N TYR A 15 -32.94 20.02 -38.68
CA TYR A 15 -34.12 20.72 -38.15
C TYR A 15 -33.87 21.21 -36.74
N THR A 16 -34.10 22.49 -36.60
CA THR A 16 -34.06 23.40 -35.46
C THR A 16 -35.30 23.28 -34.57
N ALA A 17 -35.05 23.50 -33.29
CA ALA A 17 -35.81 24.23 -32.24
C ALA A 17 -37.33 24.03 -32.11
N HIS A 18 -37.76 23.81 -30.89
CA HIS A 18 -38.63 24.74 -30.17
C HIS A 18 -38.68 24.48 -28.69
N SER A 19 -38.41 25.54 -27.97
CA SER A 19 -38.61 25.81 -26.55
C SER A 19 -40.09 25.72 -26.14
N VAL A 20 -40.35 25.22 -24.91
CA VAL A 20 -41.48 25.74 -24.09
C VAL A 20 -41.01 25.80 -22.61
N THR A 21 -40.93 26.99 -22.17
CA THR A 21 -40.86 27.51 -20.78
C THR A 21 -42.13 27.17 -20.01
N HIS A 22 -41.95 26.70 -18.74
CA HIS A 22 -42.89 27.08 -17.68
C HIS A 22 -42.15 27.32 -16.36
N ILE A 23 -42.26 28.55 -15.98
CA ILE A 23 -41.91 29.23 -14.74
C ILE A 23 -42.91 28.82 -13.66
N ALA A 24 -42.44 28.50 -12.46
CA ALA A 24 -43.14 28.77 -11.22
C ALA A 24 -42.13 29.00 -10.10
N ALA A 25 -41.98 30.25 -9.78
CA ALA A 25 -41.27 30.76 -8.62
C ALA A 25 -42.16 30.60 -7.38
N PHE A 26 -41.58 30.26 -6.25
CA PHE A 26 -42.02 30.73 -4.93
C PHE A 26 -40.80 30.94 -4.05
N ALA A 27 -40.60 32.14 -3.67
CA ALA A 27 -39.66 32.65 -2.68
C ALA A 27 -40.44 33.00 -1.36
N PRO A 28 -39.82 33.56 -0.33
CA PRO A 28 -39.58 32.90 0.96
C PRO A 28 -40.43 33.56 2.06
N MET A 29 -40.59 32.92 3.19
CA MET A 29 -41.11 33.59 4.38
C MET A 29 -40.16 33.43 5.58
N SER A 30 -39.56 34.56 5.90
CA SER A 30 -38.85 34.87 7.13
C SER A 30 -39.80 34.95 8.32
N ALA A 31 -39.42 34.39 9.45
CA ALA A 31 -39.94 34.83 10.76
C ALA A 31 -38.81 34.91 11.79
N ARG A 32 -38.41 36.10 12.07
CA ARG A 32 -37.64 36.49 13.26
C ARG A 32 -38.56 36.39 14.47
N VAL A 33 -38.08 35.79 15.56
CA VAL A 33 -38.46 36.18 16.90
C VAL A 33 -37.20 36.31 17.74
N ALA A 34 -36.94 37.56 18.12
CA ALA A 34 -35.92 37.93 19.08
C ALA A 34 -36.52 37.81 20.48
N GLY A 35 -35.79 37.28 21.41
CA GLY A 35 -36.07 37.31 22.84
C GLY A 35 -34.79 37.44 23.64
N ARG A 36 -34.41 38.66 23.92
CA ARG A 36 -33.42 39.04 24.95
C ARG A 36 -33.97 38.70 26.33
N PHE A 37 -33.14 38.17 27.18
CA PHE A 37 -33.05 38.61 28.59
C PHE A 37 -31.65 38.30 29.14
N ALA A 38 -31.00 39.32 29.62
CA ALA A 38 -29.77 39.35 30.41
C ALA A 38 -30.14 39.73 31.87
N PRO A 39 -29.21 39.99 32.77
CA PRO A 39 -28.85 39.13 33.87
C PRO A 39 -29.27 39.71 35.21
N ALA A 40 -29.29 38.91 36.25
CA ALA A 40 -29.37 39.48 37.62
C ALA A 40 -28.35 38.81 38.50
N ALA A 41 -27.42 39.61 38.95
CA ALA A 41 -26.57 39.38 40.10
C ALA A 41 -27.39 39.61 41.38
N LEU A 42 -27.09 38.92 42.46
CA LEU A 42 -26.81 39.56 43.78
C LEU A 42 -26.73 38.54 44.94
N HIS A 43 -25.65 38.63 45.63
CA HIS A 43 -25.44 38.65 47.09
C HIS A 43 -25.68 37.39 47.93
N SER A 44 -24.59 36.87 48.44
CA SER A 44 -23.98 37.15 49.77
C SER A 44 -24.62 36.50 50.99
N ARG A 45 -23.72 35.86 51.73
CA ARG A 45 -23.75 35.56 53.19
C ARG A 45 -24.30 34.19 53.62
N ARG A 46 -23.54 33.31 54.17
CA ARG A 46 -22.98 33.31 55.53
C ARG A 46 -22.25 32.02 55.83
N SER A 47 -21.12 32.17 56.41
CA SER A 47 -20.35 31.18 57.13
C SER A 47 -21.13 30.41 58.19
N THR A 48 -20.97 29.11 58.21
CA THR A 48 -20.95 28.35 59.49
C THR A 48 -19.93 27.26 59.39
N SER A 49 -18.96 27.35 60.25
CA SER A 49 -17.94 26.36 60.59
C SER A 49 -18.59 25.09 61.11
N TYR A 50 -18.18 23.93 60.53
CA TYR A 50 -18.23 22.69 61.25
C TYR A 50 -16.88 21.97 61.01
N ASN A 51 -16.05 22.05 62.10
CA ASN A 51 -14.93 21.15 62.30
C ASN A 51 -15.50 19.83 62.80
N GLY A 52 -15.13 18.76 62.12
CA GLY A 52 -15.41 17.42 62.62
C GLY A 52 -15.13 16.34 61.61
N ASP A 53 -14.08 15.57 61.87
CA ASP A 53 -13.87 14.21 61.35
C ASP A 53 -13.55 13.96 59.86
N MET A 54 -12.42 14.48 59.41
CA MET A 54 -11.81 14.08 58.14
C MET A 54 -10.67 13.02 58.35
N ARG A 55 -10.70 12.28 59.45
CA ARG A 55 -9.66 11.24 59.73
C ARG A 55 -10.13 9.78 59.63
N ARG A 56 -11.40 9.55 59.29
CA ARG A 56 -11.95 8.17 59.18
C ARG A 56 -12.31 7.73 57.77
N CYS A 57 -12.27 8.62 56.75
CA CYS A 57 -12.56 8.23 55.34
C CYS A 57 -11.31 7.95 54.49
N LEU A 58 -10.12 8.25 55.02
CA LEU A 58 -8.86 8.05 54.25
C LEU A 58 -8.52 6.57 53.99
N PRO A 59 -8.75 5.62 54.95
CA PRO A 59 -8.43 4.22 54.69
C PRO A 59 -9.44 3.52 53.74
N LEU A 60 -10.69 4.00 53.61
CA LEU A 60 -11.65 3.39 52.73
C LEU A 60 -11.44 3.81 51.27
N LEU A 61 -10.98 5.04 51.00
CA LEU A 61 -10.59 5.50 49.68
C LEU A 61 -9.28 4.86 49.20
N LEU A 62 -8.33 4.59 50.13
CA LEU A 62 -7.10 3.87 49.76
C LEU A 62 -7.37 2.38 49.49
N LEU A 63 -8.37 1.76 50.14
CA LEU A 63 -8.76 0.38 49.84
C LEU A 63 -9.53 0.29 48.54
N LEU A 64 -10.29 1.31 48.13
CA LEU A 64 -10.98 1.37 46.85
C LEU A 64 -10.01 1.62 45.69
N CYS A 65 -8.92 2.37 45.91
CA CYS A 65 -7.86 2.55 44.89
C CYS A 65 -6.95 1.34 44.74
N LEU A 66 -6.82 0.49 45.78
CA LEU A 66 -6.07 -0.78 45.71
C LEU A 66 -6.86 -1.93 45.06
N ALA A 67 -8.19 -1.80 44.91
CA ALA A 67 -9.03 -2.78 44.25
C ALA A 67 -9.13 -2.59 42.73
N THR A 68 -8.56 -1.51 42.15
CA THR A 68 -8.56 -1.26 40.69
C THR A 68 -7.24 -1.62 40.00
N THR A 69 -6.26 -2.19 40.71
CA THR A 69 -4.99 -2.67 40.12
C THR A 69 -5.06 -4.14 39.77
N GLY A 70 -6.00 -4.55 38.97
CA GLY A 70 -6.13 -5.97 38.66
C GLY A 70 -6.82 -6.32 37.34
N LEU A 71 -7.01 -5.37 36.44
CA LEU A 71 -7.41 -5.70 35.06
C LEU A 71 -6.31 -5.23 34.11
N HIS A 72 -5.14 -5.85 34.22
CA HIS A 72 -4.33 -6.02 33.02
C HIS A 72 -5.15 -6.97 32.13
N ALA A 73 -5.72 -6.46 31.04
CA ALA A 73 -6.07 -7.30 29.92
C ALA A 73 -4.76 -7.98 29.50
N VAL A 74 -4.62 -9.24 29.87
CA VAL A 74 -3.53 -10.08 29.38
C VAL A 74 -3.79 -10.19 27.89
N ASP A 75 -2.89 -9.66 27.10
CA ASP A 75 -2.74 -9.98 25.69
C ASP A 75 -2.48 -11.48 25.61
N SER A 76 -3.53 -12.25 25.54
CA SER A 76 -3.43 -13.70 25.40
C SER A 76 -3.49 -14.02 23.91
N ALA A 77 -2.32 -14.05 23.31
CA ALA A 77 -2.14 -14.60 21.99
C ALA A 77 -2.62 -16.05 21.97
N PHE A 78 -3.69 -16.42 21.37
CA PHE A 78 -4.23 -17.78 21.24
C PHE A 78 -3.17 -18.80 20.72
N ASP A 79 -2.10 -18.99 21.48
CA ASP A 79 -0.92 -19.77 21.07
C ASP A 79 -0.90 -21.17 21.70
N LEU A 80 -1.75 -21.40 22.70
CA LEU A 80 -1.82 -22.70 23.34
C LEU A 80 -2.57 -23.69 22.45
N SER A 81 -1.91 -24.80 22.11
CA SER A 81 -2.57 -25.90 21.38
C SER A 81 -3.60 -26.57 22.26
N GLY A 82 -4.84 -26.62 21.79
CA GLY A 82 -5.94 -27.33 22.42
C GLY A 82 -6.09 -28.76 21.89
N PRO A 83 -7.13 -29.48 22.38
CA PRO A 83 -7.50 -30.79 21.83
C PRO A 83 -7.79 -30.73 20.33
N LYS A 84 -7.54 -31.81 19.62
CA LYS A 84 -7.91 -31.96 18.21
C LYS A 84 -9.25 -32.70 18.08
N VAL A 85 -10.05 -32.29 17.13
CA VAL A 85 -11.34 -32.92 16.82
C VAL A 85 -11.47 -33.06 15.32
N ASP A 86 -11.61 -34.27 14.82
CA ASP A 86 -11.88 -34.49 13.39
C ASP A 86 -13.38 -34.31 13.12
N VAL A 87 -13.68 -33.53 12.08
CA VAL A 87 -15.05 -33.21 11.72
C VAL A 87 -15.22 -33.29 10.20
N HIS A 88 -16.14 -34.13 9.78
CA HIS A 88 -16.62 -34.18 8.39
C HIS A 88 -18.08 -33.80 8.30
N VAL A 89 -18.45 -33.20 7.20
CA VAL A 89 -19.83 -32.85 6.90
C VAL A 89 -20.30 -33.69 5.71
N LYS A 90 -21.40 -34.41 5.91
CA LYS A 90 -22.05 -35.13 4.84
C LYS A 90 -23.33 -34.43 4.42
N ARG A 91 -23.38 -34.02 3.16
CA ARG A 91 -24.56 -33.38 2.53
C ARG A 91 -24.94 -34.17 1.28
N GLY A 92 -26.15 -34.69 1.25
CA GLY A 92 -26.57 -35.58 0.17
C GLY A 92 -25.68 -36.82 0.07
N GLY A 93 -25.07 -37.06 -1.08
CA GLY A 93 -24.11 -38.16 -1.31
C GLY A 93 -22.64 -37.81 -1.11
N ALA A 94 -22.31 -36.53 -0.91
CA ALA A 94 -20.95 -36.03 -0.79
C ALA A 94 -20.53 -35.88 0.68
N THR A 95 -19.24 -36.03 0.95
CA THR A 95 -18.63 -35.80 2.27
C THR A 95 -17.42 -34.89 2.06
N LEU A 96 -17.33 -33.81 2.84
CA LEU A 96 -16.20 -32.89 2.85
C LEU A 96 -15.63 -32.75 4.26
N PRO A 97 -14.32 -32.52 4.39
CA PRO A 97 -13.73 -32.10 5.65
C PRO A 97 -14.25 -30.72 6.07
N ILE A 98 -14.32 -30.48 7.36
CA ILE A 98 -14.85 -29.22 7.90
C ILE A 98 -14.11 -27.98 7.37
N GLY A 99 -12.82 -28.13 7.06
CA GLY A 99 -11.99 -27.05 6.50
C GLY A 99 -12.43 -26.57 5.12
N GLU A 100 -13.21 -27.38 4.40
CA GLU A 100 -13.76 -27.04 3.08
C GLU A 100 -15.23 -26.58 3.15
N VAL A 101 -15.84 -26.54 4.33
CA VAL A 101 -17.26 -26.24 4.50
C VAL A 101 -17.48 -24.84 5.05
N PRO A 102 -17.89 -23.85 4.22
CA PRO A 102 -18.14 -22.48 4.66
C PRO A 102 -19.36 -22.34 5.55
N SER A 103 -20.37 -23.21 5.36
CA SER A 103 -21.61 -23.21 6.15
C SER A 103 -22.27 -24.57 6.19
N LEU A 104 -22.97 -24.82 7.27
CA LEU A 104 -23.83 -25.98 7.45
C LEU A 104 -25.24 -25.67 6.92
N LEU A 105 -25.93 -26.68 6.46
CA LEU A 105 -27.35 -26.59 6.11
C LEU A 105 -28.16 -27.53 6.99
N ALA A 106 -29.46 -27.21 7.15
CA ALA A 106 -30.40 -28.10 7.81
C ALA A 106 -30.38 -29.47 7.14
N GLY A 107 -30.31 -30.54 7.97
CA GLY A 107 -30.20 -31.92 7.50
C GLY A 107 -28.77 -32.40 7.20
N ASP A 108 -27.74 -31.55 7.22
CA ASP A 108 -26.35 -32.00 7.17
C ASP A 108 -26.07 -32.98 8.32
N ARG A 109 -25.20 -33.93 8.05
CA ARG A 109 -24.72 -34.88 9.05
C ARG A 109 -23.27 -34.60 9.36
N LEU A 110 -22.99 -34.10 10.57
CA LEU A 110 -21.69 -33.92 11.11
C LEU A 110 -21.16 -35.24 11.66
N TRP A 111 -20.09 -35.77 11.12
CA TRP A 111 -19.33 -36.83 11.75
C TRP A 111 -18.24 -36.17 12.59
N ILE A 112 -18.21 -36.46 13.87
CA ILE A 112 -17.34 -35.89 14.85
C ILE A 112 -16.57 -37.00 15.53
N HIS A 113 -15.26 -36.93 15.47
CA HIS A 113 -14.32 -37.86 16.07
C HIS A 113 -13.29 -37.10 16.92
N PRO A 114 -13.32 -37.28 18.25
CA PRO A 114 -12.32 -36.66 19.12
C PRO A 114 -10.98 -37.38 19.02
N ASP A 115 -9.97 -36.71 18.51
CA ASP A 115 -8.57 -37.19 18.45
C ASP A 115 -7.85 -36.85 19.75
N LEU A 116 -8.17 -37.63 20.81
CA LEU A 116 -7.59 -37.43 22.14
C LEU A 116 -6.65 -38.61 22.49
N PRO A 117 -5.41 -38.36 22.98
CA PRO A 117 -4.46 -39.41 23.34
C PRO A 117 -5.03 -40.36 24.40
N GLU A 118 -4.77 -41.66 24.27
CA GLU A 118 -5.21 -42.66 25.25
C GLU A 118 -4.63 -42.44 26.67
N SER A 119 -3.45 -41.86 26.72
CA SER A 119 -2.75 -41.52 27.97
C SER A 119 -3.34 -40.33 28.72
N GLN A 120 -4.40 -39.68 28.16
CA GLN A 120 -4.98 -38.49 28.77
C GLN A 120 -5.77 -38.88 30.01
N SER A 121 -5.30 -38.49 31.16
CA SER A 121 -5.93 -38.76 32.47
C SER A 121 -7.24 -37.99 32.70
N ALA A 122 -7.48 -36.92 31.94
CA ALA A 122 -8.67 -36.08 32.06
C ALA A 122 -9.65 -36.41 30.94
N HIS A 123 -10.86 -36.83 31.31
CA HIS A 123 -11.92 -37.09 30.40
C HIS A 123 -12.67 -35.80 30.05
N TYR A 124 -12.88 -35.55 28.75
CA TYR A 124 -13.74 -34.47 28.29
C TYR A 124 -15.08 -35.00 27.80
N VAL A 125 -16.11 -34.29 28.16
CA VAL A 125 -17.42 -34.42 27.48
C VAL A 125 -17.41 -33.41 26.34
N LEU A 126 -17.57 -33.87 25.11
CA LEU A 126 -17.84 -33.04 23.96
C LEU A 126 -19.33 -32.85 23.83
N ILE A 127 -19.81 -31.63 23.71
CA ILE A 127 -21.22 -31.31 23.56
C ILE A 127 -21.39 -30.49 22.30
N VAL A 128 -22.09 -31.05 21.34
CA VAL A 128 -22.50 -30.32 20.11
C VAL A 128 -23.83 -29.64 20.42
N ALA A 129 -23.89 -28.35 20.23
CA ALA A 129 -25.10 -27.57 20.46
C ALA A 129 -25.43 -26.71 19.24
N PHE A 130 -26.70 -26.64 18.90
CA PHE A 130 -27.20 -25.73 17.88
C PHE A 130 -28.00 -24.61 18.54
N LEU A 131 -27.94 -23.42 17.96
CA LEU A 131 -28.63 -22.24 18.47
C LEU A 131 -29.63 -21.73 17.45
N ARG A 132 -30.80 -21.24 17.98
CA ARG A 132 -31.95 -20.76 17.21
C ARG A 132 -32.05 -19.23 17.31
N GLY A 133 -30.98 -18.52 17.02
CA GLY A 133 -30.92 -17.07 17.12
C GLY A 133 -30.74 -16.53 18.54
N ALA A 134 -30.73 -15.22 18.68
CA ALA A 134 -30.37 -14.53 19.92
C ALA A 134 -31.46 -14.54 21.00
N THR A 135 -32.71 -14.61 20.61
CA THR A 135 -33.85 -14.46 21.52
C THR A 135 -34.57 -15.77 21.86
N ASN A 136 -34.41 -16.78 21.02
CA ASN A 136 -35.13 -18.03 21.14
C ASN A 136 -34.27 -19.13 21.78
N PRO A 137 -34.62 -19.66 22.95
CA PRO A 137 -33.86 -20.73 23.55
C PRO A 137 -33.85 -21.98 22.65
N PRO A 138 -32.69 -22.59 22.42
CA PRO A 138 -32.64 -23.82 21.62
C PRO A 138 -33.39 -24.97 22.34
N PRO A 139 -34.07 -25.85 21.62
CA PRO A 139 -34.69 -27.02 22.16
C PRO A 139 -33.71 -27.93 22.92
N PRO A 140 -34.08 -28.64 23.96
CA PRO A 140 -33.18 -29.51 24.72
C PRO A 140 -32.52 -30.61 23.88
N GLU A 141 -33.19 -31.10 22.85
CA GLU A 141 -32.75 -32.15 21.91
C GLU A 141 -31.66 -31.66 20.94
N TRP A 142 -31.42 -30.36 20.86
CA TRP A 142 -30.34 -29.77 20.02
C TRP A 142 -28.94 -29.81 20.68
N PHE A 143 -28.85 -30.46 21.83
CA PHE A 143 -27.63 -30.69 22.56
C PHE A 143 -27.29 -32.18 22.52
N THR A 144 -26.26 -32.51 21.78
CA THR A 144 -25.77 -33.91 21.71
C THR A 144 -24.53 -34.02 22.60
N ARG A 145 -24.60 -34.91 23.59
CA ARG A 145 -23.47 -35.23 24.48
C ARG A 145 -22.71 -36.40 23.89
N VAL A 146 -21.37 -36.21 23.78
CA VAL A 146 -20.44 -37.22 23.29
C VAL A 146 -19.39 -37.47 24.37
N GLU A 147 -19.27 -38.70 24.82
CA GLU A 147 -18.29 -39.12 25.82
C GLU A 147 -17.02 -39.56 25.10
N THR A 148 -15.98 -38.70 25.15
CA THR A 148 -14.75 -38.91 24.38
C THR A 148 -13.94 -40.13 24.81
N TRP A 149 -14.22 -40.70 26.01
CA TRP A 149 -13.58 -41.92 26.53
C TRP A 149 -14.36 -43.20 26.14
N ASN A 150 -15.52 -43.07 25.55
CA ASN A 150 -16.28 -44.22 25.08
C ASN A 150 -15.54 -44.91 23.94
N ARG A 151 -15.32 -46.21 24.01
CA ARG A 151 -14.57 -46.99 23.04
C ARG A 151 -15.16 -46.90 21.63
N GLU A 152 -16.49 -46.96 21.50
CA GLU A 152 -17.20 -46.85 20.23
C GLU A 152 -17.01 -45.45 19.61
N VAL A 153 -17.19 -44.40 20.42
CA VAL A 153 -16.94 -43.02 20.00
C VAL A 153 -15.50 -42.80 19.48
N ARG A 154 -14.55 -43.40 20.16
CA ARG A 154 -13.12 -43.29 19.78
C ARG A 154 -12.78 -44.09 18.52
N SER A 155 -13.50 -45.20 18.23
CA SER A 155 -13.21 -46.00 17.03
C SER A 155 -14.04 -45.55 15.81
N GLU A 156 -15.26 -45.06 15.99
CA GLU A 156 -16.23 -44.83 14.91
C GLU A 156 -16.67 -43.36 14.77
N GLY A 157 -16.38 -42.53 15.76
CA GLY A 157 -16.93 -41.19 15.86
C GLY A 157 -18.45 -41.18 16.13
N VAL A 158 -19.01 -39.99 16.04
CA VAL A 158 -20.48 -39.80 16.29
C VAL A 158 -21.09 -38.94 15.18
N PHE A 159 -22.26 -39.30 14.71
CA PHE A 159 -23.02 -38.50 13.76
C PHE A 159 -24.04 -37.63 14.48
N VAL A 160 -24.02 -36.34 14.14
CA VAL A 160 -24.97 -35.33 14.63
C VAL A 160 -25.63 -34.66 13.43
N VAL A 161 -26.97 -34.57 13.47
CA VAL A 161 -27.75 -33.96 12.38
C VAL A 161 -28.05 -32.52 12.71
N VAL A 162 -27.80 -31.61 11.74
CA VAL A 162 -28.12 -30.20 11.87
C VAL A 162 -29.62 -29.97 11.84
N PRO A 163 -30.22 -29.37 12.89
CA PRO A 163 -31.66 -29.13 12.96
C PRO A 163 -32.13 -28.10 11.92
N ALA A 164 -33.41 -28.21 11.52
CA ALA A 164 -34.02 -27.39 10.47
C ALA A 164 -34.02 -25.88 10.75
N GLU A 165 -34.10 -25.47 12.00
CA GLU A 165 -34.20 -24.07 12.40
C GLU A 165 -32.91 -23.56 13.08
N ALA A 166 -31.83 -24.33 13.04
CA ALA A 166 -30.56 -23.92 13.57
C ALA A 166 -29.95 -22.76 12.74
N GLN A 167 -29.34 -21.82 13.42
CA GLN A 167 -28.64 -20.68 12.79
C GLN A 167 -27.13 -20.67 13.12
N GLN A 168 -26.77 -21.22 14.27
CA GLN A 168 -25.39 -21.34 14.71
C GLN A 168 -25.11 -22.73 15.25
N ALA A 169 -23.89 -23.18 15.13
CA ALA A 169 -23.43 -24.44 15.68
C ALA A 169 -22.16 -24.21 16.51
N LEU A 170 -22.07 -24.87 17.65
CA LEU A 170 -20.90 -24.77 18.51
C LEU A 170 -20.63 -26.11 19.22
N VAL A 171 -19.38 -26.25 19.64
CA VAL A 171 -18.92 -27.37 20.40
C VAL A 171 -18.40 -26.88 21.75
N PHE A 172 -18.79 -27.55 22.81
CA PHE A 172 -18.22 -27.39 24.13
C PHE A 172 -17.37 -28.61 24.45
N LEU A 173 -16.17 -28.36 24.96
CA LEU A 173 -15.33 -29.38 25.58
C LEU A 173 -15.29 -29.09 27.10
N ALA A 174 -16.01 -29.87 27.85
CA ALA A 174 -16.11 -29.75 29.32
C ALA A 174 -15.45 -30.94 30.01
N PRO A 175 -14.75 -30.74 31.15
CA PRO A 175 -14.27 -31.84 31.94
C PRO A 175 -15.42 -32.75 32.45
N GLU A 176 -15.20 -34.07 32.46
CA GLU A 176 -16.19 -35.02 33.00
C GLU A 176 -16.36 -34.79 34.50
N THR A 177 -17.56 -34.46 34.91
CA THR A 177 -17.87 -34.27 36.32
C THR A 177 -19.37 -34.45 36.57
N GLY A 178 -19.82 -35.62 36.60
CA GLY A 178 -21.18 -36.07 36.92
C GLY A 178 -22.26 -35.01 37.21
N GLY A 179 -23.21 -34.82 36.26
CA GLY A 179 -24.33 -33.90 36.43
C GLY A 179 -24.25 -32.56 35.69
N ASP A 180 -23.09 -32.16 35.16
CA ASP A 180 -22.81 -30.82 34.64
C ASP A 180 -23.38 -30.51 33.26
N PHE A 181 -23.79 -31.54 32.50
CA PHE A 181 -24.42 -31.35 31.18
C PHE A 181 -25.76 -30.59 31.29
N SER A 182 -26.56 -30.85 32.31
CA SER A 182 -27.81 -30.15 32.53
C SER A 182 -27.61 -28.67 32.84
N THR A 183 -26.57 -28.36 33.62
CA THR A 183 -26.20 -26.99 33.99
C THR A 183 -25.71 -26.19 32.77
N LEU A 184 -24.82 -26.78 31.95
CA LEU A 184 -24.35 -26.16 30.72
C LEU A 184 -25.52 -25.92 29.74
N ARG A 185 -26.36 -26.92 29.52
CA ARG A 185 -27.55 -26.78 28.68
C ARG A 185 -28.50 -25.70 29.20
N ALA A 186 -28.71 -25.61 30.51
CA ALA A 186 -29.52 -24.56 31.11
C ALA A 186 -28.90 -23.17 30.93
N ALA A 187 -27.58 -23.03 31.04
CA ALA A 187 -26.86 -21.77 30.82
C ALA A 187 -26.99 -21.27 29.36
N VAL A 188 -26.81 -22.16 28.39
CA VAL A 188 -26.99 -21.84 26.97
C VAL A 188 -28.43 -21.45 26.65
N ARG A 189 -29.38 -22.21 27.16
CA ARG A 189 -30.81 -21.92 26.95
C ARG A 189 -31.28 -20.65 27.68
N GLY A 190 -30.67 -20.32 28.80
CA GLY A 190 -30.98 -19.12 29.57
C GLY A 190 -30.43 -17.82 28.97
N ARG A 191 -29.38 -17.89 28.20
CA ARG A 191 -28.74 -16.72 27.55
C ARG A 191 -28.30 -17.02 26.11
N PRO A 192 -29.21 -17.43 25.22
CA PRO A 192 -28.86 -17.87 23.88
C PRO A 192 -28.14 -16.76 23.07
N GLY A 193 -28.55 -15.51 23.22
CA GLY A 193 -27.93 -14.37 22.52
C GLY A 193 -26.45 -14.14 22.84
N ALA A 194 -26.04 -14.41 24.08
CA ALA A 194 -24.62 -14.31 24.44
C ALA A 194 -23.77 -15.37 23.71
N PHE A 195 -24.29 -16.59 23.60
CA PHE A 195 -23.60 -17.66 22.90
C PHE A 195 -23.64 -17.48 21.38
N VAL A 196 -24.74 -16.96 20.80
CA VAL A 196 -24.79 -16.58 19.39
C VAL A 196 -23.72 -15.57 19.06
N ARG A 197 -23.62 -14.50 19.86
CA ARG A 197 -22.60 -13.48 19.66
C ARG A 197 -21.19 -14.05 19.80
N ALA A 198 -20.92 -14.78 20.88
CA ALA A 198 -19.61 -15.40 21.08
C ALA A 198 -19.23 -16.35 19.92
N THR A 199 -20.19 -17.10 19.37
CA THR A 199 -19.94 -17.99 18.22
C THR A 199 -19.56 -17.20 16.97
N GLN A 200 -20.26 -16.11 16.69
CA GLN A 200 -19.96 -15.24 15.55
C GLN A 200 -18.56 -14.60 15.67
N ASP A 201 -18.28 -14.04 16.85
CA ASP A 201 -16.99 -13.40 17.10
C ASP A 201 -15.83 -14.41 17.08
N LEU A 202 -16.01 -15.63 17.61
CA LEU A 202 -15.03 -16.71 17.55
C LEU A 202 -14.76 -17.16 16.11
N GLN A 203 -15.79 -17.24 15.30
CA GLN A 203 -15.62 -17.63 13.91
C GLN A 203 -14.87 -16.57 13.11
N ALA A 204 -15.24 -15.31 13.30
CA ALA A 204 -14.51 -14.19 12.71
C ALA A 204 -13.03 -14.21 13.12
N ALA A 205 -12.78 -14.32 14.42
CA ALA A 205 -11.42 -14.37 14.94
C ALA A 205 -10.63 -15.59 14.45
N SER A 206 -11.29 -16.72 14.23
CA SER A 206 -10.63 -17.91 13.66
C SER A 206 -10.20 -17.67 12.21
N TRP A 207 -11.01 -17.03 11.39
CA TRP A 207 -10.65 -16.69 10.01
C TRP A 207 -9.53 -15.64 9.95
N ASP A 208 -9.61 -14.62 10.78
CA ASP A 208 -8.55 -13.62 10.87
C ASP A 208 -7.23 -14.21 11.35
N ARG A 209 -7.29 -15.14 12.30
CA ARG A 209 -6.10 -15.88 12.74
C ARG A 209 -5.50 -16.73 11.60
N MET A 210 -6.32 -17.40 10.78
CA MET A 210 -5.83 -18.16 9.64
C MET A 210 -5.15 -17.25 8.60
N ARG A 211 -5.71 -16.06 8.33
CA ARG A 211 -5.07 -15.05 7.46
C ARG A 211 -3.69 -14.68 7.99
N LEU A 212 -3.63 -14.41 9.28
CA LEU A 212 -2.38 -14.04 9.96
C LEU A 212 -1.36 -15.19 9.96
N GLU A 213 -1.77 -16.43 10.28
CA GLU A 213 -0.88 -17.58 10.26
C GLU A 213 -0.35 -17.89 8.84
N ALA A 214 -1.19 -17.73 7.82
CA ALA A 214 -0.78 -17.86 6.42
C ALA A 214 0.31 -16.84 6.05
N TYR A 215 0.13 -15.57 6.44
CA TYR A 215 1.12 -14.52 6.24
C TYR A 215 2.43 -14.80 6.97
N LEU A 216 2.36 -15.16 8.25
CA LEU A 216 3.54 -15.46 9.06
C LEU A 216 4.31 -16.67 8.55
N ALA A 217 3.59 -17.70 8.07
CA ALA A 217 4.21 -18.87 7.46
C ALA A 217 4.99 -18.47 6.21
N GLU A 218 4.43 -17.60 5.36
CA GLU A 218 5.10 -17.13 4.15
C GLU A 218 6.33 -16.27 4.46
N VAL A 219 6.23 -15.32 5.37
CA VAL A 219 7.39 -14.51 5.81
C VAL A 219 8.51 -15.42 6.32
N LYS A 220 8.16 -16.42 7.12
CA LYS A 220 9.13 -17.38 7.67
C LYS A 220 9.78 -18.22 6.58
N VAL A 221 8.99 -18.78 5.66
CA VAL A 221 9.50 -19.61 4.56
C VAL A 221 10.41 -18.78 3.66
N THR A 222 9.93 -17.62 3.19
CA THR A 222 10.70 -16.77 2.29
C THR A 222 11.98 -16.26 2.92
N SER A 223 11.97 -15.88 4.20
CA SER A 223 13.17 -15.41 4.90
C SER A 223 14.25 -16.50 5.03
N GLN A 224 13.85 -17.76 5.02
CA GLN A 224 14.78 -18.91 5.10
C GLN A 224 15.25 -19.41 3.73
N THR A 225 14.40 -19.32 2.71
CA THR A 225 14.68 -19.87 1.37
C THR A 225 15.32 -18.86 0.44
N ASP A 226 14.78 -17.64 0.37
CA ASP A 226 15.28 -16.56 -0.46
C ASP A 226 14.99 -15.19 0.17
N PRO A 227 15.88 -14.70 1.04
CA PRO A 227 15.70 -13.41 1.71
C PRO A 227 15.60 -12.22 0.75
N SER A 228 16.14 -12.32 -0.47
CA SER A 228 16.10 -11.24 -1.46
C SER A 228 14.68 -10.99 -1.99
N LEU A 229 13.82 -11.98 -1.96
CA LEU A 229 12.43 -11.90 -2.37
C LEU A 229 11.47 -11.54 -1.22
N LEU A 230 11.97 -11.39 0.01
CA LEU A 230 11.14 -11.20 1.20
C LEU A 230 10.19 -10.01 1.06
N LYS A 231 10.70 -8.86 0.62
CA LYS A 231 9.87 -7.66 0.42
C LYS A 231 8.75 -7.93 -0.58
N LYS A 232 9.09 -8.40 -1.77
CA LYS A 232 8.12 -8.66 -2.84
C LYS A 232 7.04 -9.65 -2.42
N ARG A 233 7.44 -10.79 -1.83
CA ARG A 233 6.49 -11.84 -1.41
C ARG A 233 5.65 -11.42 -0.21
N ALA A 234 6.23 -10.72 0.76
CA ALA A 234 5.47 -10.19 1.89
C ALA A 234 4.42 -9.14 1.45
N GLU A 235 4.75 -8.27 0.50
CA GLU A 235 3.79 -7.30 -0.07
C GLU A 235 2.65 -8.00 -0.83
N LEU A 236 2.97 -9.01 -1.64
CA LEU A 236 1.97 -9.80 -2.36
C LEU A 236 1.06 -10.56 -1.39
N ALA A 237 1.65 -11.25 -0.41
CA ALA A 237 0.92 -11.98 0.61
C ALA A 237 0.01 -11.07 1.44
N ALA A 238 0.53 -9.92 1.84
CA ALA A 238 -0.25 -8.94 2.60
C ALA A 238 -1.46 -8.43 1.82
N ARG A 239 -1.31 -8.13 0.53
CA ARG A 239 -2.41 -7.73 -0.34
C ARG A 239 -3.46 -8.84 -0.48
N SER A 240 -3.04 -10.07 -0.79
CA SER A 240 -3.95 -11.21 -0.98
C SER A 240 -4.69 -11.58 0.30
N LEU A 241 -4.03 -11.43 1.45
CA LEU A 241 -4.59 -11.74 2.77
C LEU A 241 -5.26 -10.54 3.44
N GLY A 242 -5.26 -9.35 2.81
CA GLY A 242 -5.82 -8.13 3.37
C GLY A 242 -5.14 -7.73 4.68
N ILE A 243 -3.80 -7.66 4.69
CA ILE A 243 -2.98 -7.30 5.84
C ILE A 243 -2.24 -6.01 5.53
N LYS A 244 -2.28 -5.05 6.45
CA LYS A 244 -1.52 -3.81 6.33
C LYS A 244 -0.09 -4.03 6.80
N LEU A 245 0.87 -3.82 5.91
CA LEU A 245 2.29 -3.97 6.21
C LEU A 245 2.88 -2.74 6.87
N ASP A 246 3.82 -2.97 7.77
CA ASP A 246 4.76 -1.95 8.20
C ASP A 246 5.93 -1.89 7.21
N GLN A 247 5.92 -0.88 6.35
CA GLN A 247 6.94 -0.67 5.32
C GLN A 247 8.32 -0.39 5.92
N GLN A 248 8.40 0.19 7.11
CA GLN A 248 9.66 0.50 7.78
C GLN A 248 10.47 -0.75 8.14
N CYS A 249 9.82 -1.92 8.22
CA CYS A 249 10.54 -3.17 8.42
C CYS A 249 11.52 -3.49 7.29
N PHE A 250 11.27 -3.00 6.08
CA PHE A 250 12.15 -3.25 4.93
C PHE A 250 13.37 -2.31 4.87
N ASP A 251 13.35 -1.24 5.65
CA ASP A 251 14.51 -0.33 5.78
C ASP A 251 15.56 -0.88 6.76
N LYS A 252 15.21 -1.94 7.50
CA LYS A 252 16.12 -2.62 8.43
C LYS A 252 17.09 -3.57 7.70
N PRO A 253 18.24 -3.90 8.29
CA PRO A 253 19.12 -4.95 7.79
C PRO A 253 18.38 -6.25 7.52
N SER A 254 18.79 -7.00 6.49
CA SER A 254 18.07 -8.19 5.99
C SER A 254 17.76 -9.25 7.06
N ASP A 255 18.64 -9.40 8.05
CA ASP A 255 18.48 -10.30 9.19
C ASP A 255 17.42 -9.83 10.21
N GLN A 256 17.08 -8.55 10.20
CA GLN A 256 16.09 -7.94 11.11
C GLN A 256 14.73 -7.71 10.44
N GLN A 257 14.63 -7.80 9.11
CA GLN A 257 13.38 -7.55 8.38
C GLN A 257 12.29 -8.57 8.76
N ALA A 258 12.58 -9.87 8.66
CA ALA A 258 11.62 -10.90 9.02
C ALA A 258 11.23 -10.87 10.51
N PRO A 259 12.16 -10.74 11.49
CA PRO A 259 11.79 -10.50 12.88
C PRO A 259 10.90 -9.26 13.08
N CYS A 260 11.15 -8.16 12.37
CA CYS A 260 10.32 -6.96 12.45
C CYS A 260 8.90 -7.21 11.97
N LEU A 261 8.74 -7.84 10.81
CA LEU A 261 7.43 -8.19 10.24
C LEU A 261 6.61 -9.13 11.14
N VAL A 262 7.28 -9.93 11.99
CA VAL A 262 6.65 -10.89 12.88
C VAL A 262 6.42 -10.33 14.30
N GLN A 263 7.21 -9.37 14.76
CA GLN A 263 7.16 -8.84 16.15
C GLN A 263 5.86 -8.09 16.48
N HIS A 264 5.15 -7.58 15.49
CA HIS A 264 3.92 -6.80 15.65
C HIS A 264 2.67 -7.58 15.20
N THR A 265 2.64 -8.88 15.45
CA THR A 265 1.51 -9.73 15.06
C THR A 265 0.16 -9.27 15.62
N ASP A 266 0.16 -8.70 16.83
CA ASP A 266 -1.04 -8.15 17.47
C ASP A 266 -1.41 -6.75 16.93
N GLY A 267 -0.46 -6.09 16.26
CA GLY A 267 -0.60 -4.78 15.60
C GLY A 267 -0.79 -4.86 14.09
N LEU A 268 -0.72 -6.05 13.49
CA LEU A 268 -1.05 -6.22 12.07
C LEU A 268 -2.51 -5.88 11.87
N VAL A 269 -2.76 -4.67 11.39
CA VAL A 269 -4.10 -4.19 11.05
C VAL A 269 -4.53 -4.92 9.80
N LEU A 270 -5.59 -5.70 9.93
CA LEU A 270 -6.27 -6.27 8.79
C LEU A 270 -6.84 -5.11 7.97
N ASP A 271 -6.41 -5.00 6.71
CA ASP A 271 -6.84 -3.94 5.80
C ASP A 271 -8.19 -4.29 5.18
N ASP A 272 -9.24 -4.19 5.99
CA ASP A 272 -10.61 -4.31 5.52
C ASP A 272 -11.09 -2.92 5.08
N THR A 273 -10.59 -2.45 3.95
CA THR A 273 -10.89 -1.12 3.35
C THR A 273 -12.38 -0.89 3.07
N ASN A 274 -13.18 -1.94 3.12
CA ASN A 274 -14.63 -1.85 3.14
C ASN A 274 -15.11 -2.46 4.45
N ALA A 275 -15.47 -1.64 5.40
CA ALA A 275 -15.91 -1.94 6.77
C ALA A 275 -17.08 -2.94 6.93
N GLN A 276 -17.29 -3.80 5.97
CA GLN A 276 -18.10 -5.00 6.08
C GLN A 276 -17.15 -6.16 6.36
N SER A 277 -16.98 -6.43 7.64
CA SER A 277 -16.31 -7.66 8.11
C SER A 277 -16.75 -8.83 7.22
N LEU A 278 -15.80 -9.68 6.84
CA LEU A 278 -16.07 -10.94 6.13
C LEU A 278 -17.26 -11.70 6.74
N VAL A 279 -17.47 -11.56 8.05
CA VAL A 279 -18.60 -12.11 8.81
C VAL A 279 -19.92 -11.51 8.36
N VAL A 280 -19.97 -10.20 8.08
CA VAL A 280 -21.19 -9.53 7.60
C VAL A 280 -21.51 -9.95 6.17
N GLN A 281 -20.52 -10.11 5.32
CA GLN A 281 -20.71 -10.62 3.96
C GLN A 281 -21.19 -12.08 3.96
N LEU A 282 -20.71 -12.87 4.91
CA LEU A 282 -21.04 -14.30 5.01
C LEU A 282 -22.30 -14.56 5.83
N THR A 283 -22.75 -13.63 6.66
CA THR A 283 -23.91 -13.79 7.55
C THR A 283 -25.07 -12.84 7.25
N SER A 284 -25.05 -12.10 6.14
CA SER A 284 -26.10 -11.13 5.79
C SER A 284 -27.46 -11.77 5.54
N GLY A 285 -28.09 -12.19 6.64
CA GLY A 285 -29.52 -12.39 6.76
C GLY A 285 -30.11 -11.17 7.50
N SER A 286 -31.37 -10.86 7.21
CA SER A 286 -32.09 -9.61 7.53
C SER A 286 -32.16 -9.17 9.01
N THR A 287 -31.49 -9.83 9.93
CA THR A 287 -31.49 -9.54 11.38
C THR A 287 -30.16 -9.00 11.89
N VAL A 288 -29.12 -8.92 11.05
CA VAL A 288 -27.75 -8.58 11.45
C VAL A 288 -27.51 -7.07 11.46
N ASP A 289 -28.27 -6.30 10.69
CA ASP A 289 -28.06 -4.85 10.54
C ASP A 289 -28.26 -4.04 11.83
N LEU A 290 -29.14 -4.49 12.72
CA LEU A 290 -29.40 -3.77 13.98
C LEU A 290 -28.31 -4.01 15.03
N MET A 291 -27.68 -5.19 15.01
CA MET A 291 -26.63 -5.57 15.97
C MET A 291 -25.27 -4.99 15.61
N ASN A 292 -24.97 -4.83 14.31
CA ASN A 292 -23.73 -4.23 13.84
C ASN A 292 -23.61 -2.75 14.20
N GLN A 293 -24.70 -1.98 14.18
CA GLN A 293 -24.69 -0.57 14.58
C GLN A 293 -24.33 -0.36 16.07
N LEU A 294 -24.60 -1.33 16.91
CA LEU A 294 -24.27 -1.26 18.35
C LEU A 294 -22.82 -1.61 18.65
N SER A 295 -22.15 -2.37 17.79
CA SER A 295 -20.75 -2.79 17.97
C SER A 295 -19.75 -1.69 17.69
N TYR A 296 -20.09 -0.71 16.87
CA TYR A 296 -19.26 0.46 16.56
C TYR A 296 -19.55 1.67 17.45
N SER A 297 -20.37 1.52 18.49
CA SER A 297 -20.64 2.62 19.42
C SER A 297 -19.44 2.85 20.35
N ALA A 298 -19.19 4.11 20.69
CA ALA A 298 -18.11 4.54 21.61
C ALA A 298 -18.14 3.87 23.00
N LEU A 299 -19.22 3.17 23.35
CA LEU A 299 -19.39 2.36 24.56
C LEU A 299 -18.63 1.04 24.52
N ALA A 300 -18.25 0.55 23.33
CA ALA A 300 -17.50 -0.70 23.15
C ALA A 300 -15.98 -0.50 23.08
N GLY A 301 -15.44 0.65 23.53
CA GLY A 301 -13.99 0.90 23.61
C GLY A 301 -13.35 1.21 22.25
N GLY A 302 -14.05 1.99 21.42
CA GLY A 302 -13.63 2.34 20.07
C GLY A 302 -12.22 2.89 19.96
N GLY A 303 -11.42 2.33 19.07
CA GLY A 303 -10.39 3.05 18.36
C GLY A 303 -8.93 2.69 18.60
N ALA A 304 -8.61 1.65 19.40
CA ALA A 304 -7.21 1.35 19.68
C ALA A 304 -6.73 -0.06 19.28
N PHE A 305 -7.63 -0.93 18.81
CA PHE A 305 -7.28 -2.32 18.52
C PHE A 305 -7.73 -2.72 17.11
N SER A 306 -7.01 -3.69 16.51
CA SER A 306 -7.44 -4.29 15.26
C SER A 306 -8.80 -4.97 15.46
N PRO A 307 -9.65 -5.12 14.42
CA PRO A 307 -10.93 -5.83 14.51
C PRO A 307 -10.80 -7.24 15.09
N TYR A 308 -9.69 -7.92 14.80
CA TYR A 308 -9.35 -9.22 15.34
C TYR A 308 -9.19 -9.20 16.86
N VAL A 309 -8.38 -8.27 17.39
CA VAL A 309 -8.18 -8.12 18.85
C VAL A 309 -9.48 -7.68 19.51
N GLY A 310 -10.25 -6.81 18.88
CA GLY A 310 -11.57 -6.39 19.35
C GLY A 310 -12.54 -7.55 19.52
N ALA A 311 -12.68 -8.41 18.53
CA ALA A 311 -13.55 -9.59 18.57
C ALA A 311 -13.13 -10.58 19.67
N ILE A 312 -11.84 -10.80 19.83
CA ILE A 312 -11.28 -11.64 20.91
C ILE A 312 -11.62 -11.09 22.30
N VAL A 313 -11.40 -9.81 22.52
CA VAL A 313 -11.66 -9.15 23.81
C VAL A 313 -13.15 -9.19 24.15
N ASP A 314 -14.00 -8.92 23.17
CA ASP A 314 -15.45 -8.95 23.36
C ASP A 314 -15.96 -10.38 23.64
N THR A 315 -15.48 -11.37 22.89
CA THR A 315 -15.79 -12.77 23.16
C THR A 315 -15.36 -13.19 24.56
N ALA A 316 -14.14 -12.85 24.97
CA ALA A 316 -13.64 -13.16 26.31
C ALA A 316 -14.49 -12.50 27.41
N ARG A 317 -14.93 -11.24 27.22
CA ARG A 317 -15.82 -10.52 28.14
C ARG A 317 -17.19 -11.16 28.22
N ILE A 318 -17.79 -11.52 27.06
CA ILE A 318 -19.09 -12.19 26.99
C ILE A 318 -19.03 -13.52 27.74
N LEU A 319 -18.03 -14.34 27.45
CA LEU A 319 -17.87 -15.65 28.09
C LEU A 319 -17.54 -15.52 29.57
N ALA A 320 -16.73 -14.53 29.96
CA ALA A 320 -16.45 -14.24 31.37
C ALA A 320 -17.72 -13.83 32.16
N SER A 321 -18.67 -13.14 31.51
CA SER A 321 -19.94 -12.75 32.14
C SER A 321 -20.87 -13.95 32.41
N LEU A 322 -20.57 -15.10 31.82
CA LEU A 322 -21.35 -16.33 31.96
C LEU A 322 -20.78 -17.29 33.00
N HIS A 323 -19.65 -16.96 33.65
CA HIS A 323 -19.02 -17.82 34.66
C HIS A 323 -19.95 -18.07 35.83
N THR A 324 -19.82 -19.25 36.42
CA THR A 324 -20.48 -19.66 37.64
C THR A 324 -19.45 -20.13 38.67
N ALA A 325 -19.88 -20.45 39.87
CA ALA A 325 -18.98 -21.04 40.87
C ALA A 325 -18.32 -22.35 40.41
N HIS A 326 -18.96 -23.05 39.47
CA HIS A 326 -18.50 -24.35 38.98
C HIS A 326 -17.86 -24.28 37.57
N PHE A 327 -18.24 -23.32 36.71
CA PHE A 327 -17.80 -23.23 35.35
C PHE A 327 -17.32 -21.83 34.98
N GLN A 328 -16.20 -21.81 34.25
CA GLN A 328 -15.76 -20.69 33.46
C GLN A 328 -15.71 -21.09 31.98
N TYR A 329 -16.19 -20.23 31.10
CA TYR A 329 -16.15 -20.47 29.67
C TYR A 329 -14.88 -19.82 29.09
N ILE A 330 -14.08 -20.61 28.37
CA ILE A 330 -12.89 -20.12 27.69
C ILE A 330 -13.04 -20.22 26.19
N PRO A 331 -12.73 -19.14 25.45
CA PRO A 331 -12.80 -19.18 24.00
C PRO A 331 -11.70 -20.06 23.41
N ALA A 332 -12.01 -20.72 22.29
CA ALA A 332 -11.04 -21.41 21.46
C ALA A 332 -11.24 -21.02 19.99
N LEU A 333 -10.15 -20.68 19.32
CA LEU A 333 -10.16 -20.49 17.88
C LEU A 333 -10.08 -21.87 17.22
N ALA A 334 -10.91 -22.07 16.21
CA ALA A 334 -10.94 -23.26 15.39
C ALA A 334 -10.16 -23.01 14.09
N LEU A 335 -9.06 -23.72 13.91
CA LEU A 335 -8.21 -23.62 12.74
C LEU A 335 -8.25 -24.96 11.98
N PRO A 336 -9.17 -25.11 11.01
CA PRO A 336 -9.26 -26.33 10.24
C PRO A 336 -8.00 -26.57 9.42
N ALA A 337 -7.52 -27.80 9.42
CA ALA A 337 -6.46 -28.28 8.54
C ALA A 337 -6.88 -29.66 8.02
N GLY A 338 -7.39 -29.70 6.80
CA GLY A 338 -8.03 -30.90 6.25
C GLY A 338 -9.23 -31.32 7.10
N ASP A 339 -9.16 -32.54 7.61
CA ASP A 339 -10.22 -33.16 8.42
C ASP A 339 -10.26 -32.67 9.86
N THR A 340 -9.11 -32.19 10.37
CA THR A 340 -8.90 -31.90 11.79
C THR A 340 -9.16 -30.43 12.11
N LEU A 341 -9.97 -30.17 13.11
CA LEU A 341 -10.08 -28.88 13.80
C LEU A 341 -8.97 -28.76 14.83
N ASN A 342 -7.97 -27.94 14.53
CA ASN A 342 -6.93 -27.58 15.47
C ASN A 342 -7.43 -26.44 16.34
N LEU A 343 -7.53 -26.66 17.64
CA LEU A 343 -7.99 -25.63 18.56
C LEU A 343 -6.82 -24.83 19.10
N ARG A 344 -7.00 -23.50 19.17
CA ARG A 344 -6.07 -22.58 19.82
C ARG A 344 -6.74 -21.92 21.02
N LEU A 345 -6.10 -22.02 22.17
CA LEU A 345 -6.58 -21.50 23.44
C LEU A 345 -5.80 -20.28 23.88
N ASN A 346 -6.46 -19.39 24.59
CA ASN A 346 -5.84 -18.22 25.19
C ASN A 346 -5.30 -18.48 26.62
N VAL A 347 -5.89 -19.45 27.31
CA VAL A 347 -5.48 -19.85 28.66
C VAL A 347 -5.54 -21.37 28.80
N PRO A 348 -4.71 -21.98 29.66
CA PRO A 348 -4.79 -23.42 29.90
C PRO A 348 -6.11 -23.76 30.61
N PRO A 349 -6.80 -24.85 30.21
CA PRO A 349 -8.03 -25.27 30.85
C PRO A 349 -7.82 -25.69 32.29
N SER A 350 -8.69 -25.23 33.21
CA SER A 350 -8.74 -25.67 34.58
C SER A 350 -9.68 -26.87 34.76
N PHE A 351 -9.24 -27.90 35.49
CA PHE A 351 -10.06 -29.04 35.86
C PHE A 351 -10.58 -28.93 37.30
N ARG A 352 -10.23 -27.86 38.02
CA ARG A 352 -10.72 -27.52 39.36
C ARG A 352 -11.76 -26.41 39.26
N ASP A 353 -12.62 -26.32 40.27
CA ASP A 353 -13.66 -25.28 40.30
C ASP A 353 -13.06 -23.85 40.36
N PRO A 354 -13.49 -22.94 39.51
CA PRO A 354 -14.40 -23.14 38.36
C PRO A 354 -13.71 -23.90 37.20
N LYS A 355 -14.36 -24.99 36.71
CA LYS A 355 -13.84 -25.81 35.62
C LYS A 355 -13.94 -25.08 34.30
N SER A 356 -12.92 -25.23 33.46
CA SER A 356 -12.93 -24.61 32.15
C SER A 356 -13.77 -25.40 31.15
N VAL A 357 -14.76 -24.74 30.57
CA VAL A 357 -15.49 -25.20 29.40
C VAL A 357 -14.95 -24.49 28.17
N VAL A 358 -14.28 -25.22 27.31
CA VAL A 358 -13.77 -24.70 26.04
C VAL A 358 -14.93 -24.53 25.07
N VAL A 359 -15.06 -23.32 24.50
CA VAL A 359 -16.14 -22.98 23.56
C VAL A 359 -15.55 -22.82 22.15
N VAL A 360 -16.04 -23.60 21.22
CA VAL A 360 -15.56 -23.67 19.83
C VAL A 360 -16.71 -23.36 18.89
N ALA A 361 -16.52 -22.42 17.98
CA ALA A 361 -17.48 -22.15 16.92
C ALA A 361 -17.30 -23.16 15.77
N LEU A 362 -18.42 -23.72 15.29
CA LEU A 362 -18.49 -24.42 14.02
C LEU A 362 -18.98 -23.45 12.93
N PRO A 363 -18.87 -23.81 11.63
CA PRO A 363 -19.44 -22.99 10.57
C PRO A 363 -20.92 -22.64 10.83
N PRO A 364 -21.37 -21.42 10.42
CA PRO A 364 -22.75 -20.99 10.63
C PRO A 364 -23.72 -21.89 9.89
N VAL A 365 -24.95 -21.93 10.33
CA VAL A 365 -26.03 -22.70 9.66
C VAL A 365 -26.82 -21.76 8.75
N GLY A 366 -26.77 -22.02 7.44
CA GLY A 366 -27.43 -21.22 6.42
C GLY A 366 -26.60 -21.13 5.14
N GLN A 367 -27.18 -20.60 4.08
CA GLN A 367 -26.45 -20.38 2.85
C GLN A 367 -25.51 -19.19 2.98
N VAL A 368 -24.27 -19.42 2.66
CA VAL A 368 -23.20 -18.40 2.67
C VAL A 368 -22.74 -18.19 1.23
N LYS A 369 -22.81 -16.96 0.77
CA LYS A 369 -22.32 -16.60 -0.58
C LYS A 369 -20.79 -16.62 -0.60
N PRO A 370 -20.18 -17.06 -1.71
CA PRO A 370 -18.75 -16.94 -1.88
C PRO A 370 -18.33 -15.46 -1.87
N PRO A 371 -17.14 -15.15 -1.34
CA PRO A 371 -16.63 -13.79 -1.31
C PRO A 371 -16.34 -13.29 -2.73
N PRO A 372 -16.43 -11.97 -2.99
CA PRO A 372 -16.17 -11.40 -4.29
C PRO A 372 -14.67 -11.38 -4.59
N LEU A 373 -14.17 -12.40 -5.26
CA LEU A 373 -12.81 -12.41 -5.80
C LEU A 373 -12.81 -11.70 -7.16
N HIS A 374 -11.87 -10.78 -7.38
CA HIS A 374 -11.76 -10.04 -8.64
C HIS A 374 -10.29 -9.92 -9.08
N PRO A 375 -10.01 -9.70 -10.37
CA PRO A 375 -8.66 -9.43 -10.83
C PRO A 375 -8.14 -8.13 -10.24
N VAL A 376 -6.85 -8.07 -9.89
CA VAL A 376 -6.20 -6.82 -9.47
C VAL A 376 -6.30 -5.76 -10.56
N ASN A 377 -6.11 -6.18 -11.82
CA ASN A 377 -6.30 -5.33 -12.98
C ASN A 377 -7.15 -6.07 -14.02
N PRO A 378 -8.44 -5.71 -14.20
CA PRO A 378 -9.32 -6.39 -15.14
C PRO A 378 -8.94 -6.22 -16.62
N SER A 379 -8.12 -5.22 -16.94
CA SER A 379 -7.67 -4.95 -18.32
C SER A 379 -6.37 -5.69 -18.66
N GLU A 380 -5.68 -6.24 -17.70
CA GLU A 380 -4.42 -6.95 -17.89
C GLU A 380 -4.64 -8.28 -18.60
N GLY A 381 -3.78 -8.55 -19.59
CA GLY A 381 -3.75 -9.83 -20.31
C GLY A 381 -2.58 -10.68 -19.86
N PHE A 382 -2.70 -11.99 -20.00
CA PHE A 382 -1.68 -12.96 -19.57
C PHE A 382 -1.40 -13.97 -20.67
N CYS A 383 -0.15 -14.42 -20.79
CA CYS A 383 0.15 -15.54 -21.67
C CYS A 383 -0.32 -16.85 -21.03
N ALA A 384 -1.25 -17.51 -21.68
CA ALA A 384 -1.83 -18.76 -21.17
C ALA A 384 -0.82 -19.92 -21.05
N GLN A 385 0.26 -19.89 -21.85
CA GLN A 385 1.26 -20.97 -21.92
C GLN A 385 2.53 -20.70 -21.13
N ARG A 386 2.57 -19.55 -20.41
CA ARG A 386 3.70 -19.21 -19.55
C ARG A 386 3.78 -20.19 -18.38
N SER A 387 4.95 -20.79 -18.18
CA SER A 387 5.21 -21.63 -17.02
C SER A 387 5.11 -20.83 -15.73
N GLY A 388 4.40 -21.36 -14.72
CA GLY A 388 4.20 -20.65 -13.46
C GLY A 388 3.33 -19.40 -13.59
N LEU A 389 2.37 -19.38 -14.53
CA LEU A 389 1.45 -18.28 -14.71
C LEU A 389 0.73 -17.97 -13.40
N VAL A 390 0.85 -16.73 -12.98
CA VAL A 390 0.12 -16.16 -11.85
C VAL A 390 -0.98 -15.24 -12.39
N LEU A 391 -2.20 -15.46 -11.94
CA LEU A 391 -3.37 -14.62 -12.22
C LEU A 391 -3.63 -13.75 -10.98
N PRO A 392 -3.21 -12.48 -10.95
CA PRO A 392 -3.33 -11.62 -9.78
C PRO A 392 -4.80 -11.39 -9.42
N ALA A 393 -5.16 -11.72 -8.18
CA ALA A 393 -6.53 -11.61 -7.71
C ALA A 393 -6.58 -11.12 -6.26
N GLU A 394 -7.63 -10.35 -5.95
CA GLU A 394 -7.83 -9.74 -4.64
C GLU A 394 -9.32 -9.67 -4.25
N GLY A 395 -9.64 -9.12 -3.08
CA GLY A 395 -11.00 -8.93 -2.58
C GLY A 395 -11.57 -10.10 -1.80
N ALA A 396 -10.87 -11.23 -1.75
CA ALA A 396 -11.34 -12.43 -1.05
C ALA A 396 -10.21 -13.09 -0.22
N PRO A 397 -9.73 -12.47 0.88
CA PRO A 397 -8.63 -13.00 1.68
C PRO A 397 -8.83 -14.45 2.15
N ILE A 398 -10.08 -14.85 2.38
CA ILE A 398 -10.45 -16.18 2.85
C ILE A 398 -10.15 -17.28 1.79
N VAL A 399 -10.14 -16.94 0.51
CA VAL A 399 -9.76 -17.87 -0.58
C VAL A 399 -8.27 -18.23 -0.49
N PHE A 400 -7.45 -17.28 -0.01
CA PHE A 400 -6.01 -17.45 0.11
C PHE A 400 -5.55 -18.02 1.46
N SER A 401 -6.40 -17.95 2.50
CA SER A 401 -6.06 -18.36 3.86
C SER A 401 -6.76 -19.63 4.32
N THR A 402 -7.71 -20.15 3.54
CA THR A 402 -8.49 -21.34 3.91
C THR A 402 -8.65 -22.30 2.73
N GLN A 403 -9.26 -23.44 2.99
CA GLN A 403 -9.63 -24.44 1.96
C GLN A 403 -11.11 -24.36 1.55
N LEU A 404 -11.84 -23.31 1.96
CA LEU A 404 -13.27 -23.16 1.67
C LEU A 404 -13.56 -23.07 0.18
N ALA A 405 -12.66 -22.41 -0.58
CA ALA A 405 -12.64 -22.47 -2.04
C ALA A 405 -11.66 -23.57 -2.46
N HIS A 406 -12.15 -24.63 -3.05
CA HIS A 406 -11.31 -25.76 -3.41
C HIS A 406 -11.60 -26.25 -4.83
N SER A 407 -10.80 -27.20 -5.33
CA SER A 407 -10.90 -27.73 -6.69
C SER A 407 -10.88 -26.61 -7.76
N LEU A 408 -10.02 -25.60 -7.54
CA LEU A 408 -9.97 -24.43 -8.41
C LEU A 408 -9.36 -24.82 -9.76
N ALA A 409 -9.97 -24.35 -10.84
CA ALA A 409 -9.48 -24.51 -12.22
C ALA A 409 -9.76 -23.26 -13.04
N LEU A 410 -8.90 -22.98 -14.00
CA LEU A 410 -9.11 -22.00 -15.05
C LEU A 410 -9.81 -22.69 -16.21
N HIS A 411 -11.08 -22.38 -16.40
CA HIS A 411 -11.90 -22.88 -17.49
C HIS A 411 -11.74 -22.00 -18.71
N ILE A 412 -11.24 -22.55 -19.80
CA ILE A 412 -11.04 -21.86 -21.07
C ILE A 412 -11.94 -22.50 -22.09
N GLU A 413 -12.88 -21.75 -22.63
CA GLU A 413 -13.69 -22.17 -23.76
C GLU A 413 -13.04 -21.69 -25.06
N THR A 414 -12.84 -22.61 -25.97
CA THR A 414 -12.26 -22.34 -27.27
C THR A 414 -13.23 -22.73 -28.36
N ARG A 415 -13.27 -21.94 -29.41
CA ARG A 415 -14.10 -22.22 -30.59
C ARG A 415 -13.22 -22.32 -31.82
N ALA A 416 -13.03 -23.53 -32.32
CA ALA A 416 -12.29 -23.81 -33.54
C ALA A 416 -13.21 -24.61 -34.49
N ASP A 417 -13.24 -24.25 -35.76
CA ASP A 417 -14.01 -24.93 -36.83
C ASP A 417 -15.48 -25.16 -36.48
N GLY A 418 -16.11 -24.21 -35.81
CA GLY A 418 -17.51 -24.30 -35.39
C GLY A 418 -17.79 -25.26 -34.23
N LYS A 419 -16.76 -25.93 -33.67
CA LYS A 419 -16.86 -26.76 -32.49
C LYS A 419 -16.40 -25.99 -31.27
N THR A 420 -17.14 -26.05 -30.18
CA THR A 420 -16.72 -25.55 -28.89
C THR A 420 -16.02 -26.69 -28.14
N SER A 421 -14.81 -26.44 -27.70
CA SER A 421 -14.07 -27.30 -26.79
C SER A 421 -13.73 -26.51 -25.54
N SER A 422 -13.57 -27.17 -24.41
CA SER A 422 -13.16 -26.52 -23.17
C SER A 422 -12.01 -27.29 -22.53
N VAL A 423 -11.16 -26.52 -21.85
CA VAL A 423 -10.02 -27.05 -21.07
C VAL A 423 -10.12 -26.49 -19.67
N ASP A 424 -9.96 -27.35 -18.68
CA ASP A 424 -9.86 -26.98 -17.27
C ASP A 424 -8.41 -27.16 -16.80
N LEU A 425 -7.78 -26.05 -16.39
CA LEU A 425 -6.41 -26.02 -15.92
C LEU A 425 -6.40 -25.85 -14.39
N PRO A 426 -5.87 -26.78 -13.61
CA PRO A 426 -5.86 -26.70 -12.15
C PRO A 426 -5.14 -25.43 -11.66
N LEU A 427 -5.78 -24.73 -10.74
CA LEU A 427 -5.26 -23.53 -10.08
C LEU A 427 -5.04 -23.79 -8.60
N LYS A 428 -4.05 -23.11 -8.04
CA LYS A 428 -3.79 -23.03 -6.61
C LYS A 428 -3.85 -21.56 -6.18
N ALA A 429 -4.61 -21.26 -5.15
CA ALA A 429 -4.52 -19.95 -4.52
C ALA A 429 -3.21 -19.85 -3.74
N ASP A 430 -2.39 -18.85 -4.07
CA ASP A 430 -1.08 -18.67 -3.46
C ASP A 430 -0.92 -17.19 -3.06
N PRO A 431 -0.98 -16.88 -1.76
CA PRO A 431 -0.86 -15.51 -1.31
C PRO A 431 0.52 -14.91 -1.58
N SER A 432 1.59 -15.71 -1.59
CA SER A 432 2.95 -15.22 -1.80
C SER A 432 3.23 -14.82 -3.25
N GLU A 433 2.49 -15.38 -4.18
CA GLU A 433 2.50 -14.96 -5.58
C GLU A 433 1.43 -13.89 -5.88
N GLY A 434 0.58 -13.57 -4.92
CA GLY A 434 -0.43 -12.52 -5.03
C GLY A 434 -1.63 -12.87 -5.91
N GLY A 435 -1.93 -14.17 -6.11
CA GLY A 435 -2.98 -14.57 -7.02
C GLY A 435 -3.21 -16.08 -7.09
N LEU A 436 -3.83 -16.48 -8.18
CA LEU A 436 -4.07 -17.89 -8.52
C LEU A 436 -2.95 -18.38 -9.44
N VAL A 437 -2.25 -19.39 -9.02
CA VAL A 437 -1.08 -19.95 -9.74
C VAL A 437 -1.53 -21.17 -10.53
N LEU A 438 -1.16 -21.22 -11.80
CA LEU A 438 -1.39 -22.38 -12.66
C LEU A 438 -0.48 -23.53 -12.22
N ALA A 439 -1.07 -24.66 -11.83
CA ALA A 439 -0.32 -25.81 -11.30
C ALA A 439 0.59 -26.47 -12.35
N HIS A 440 0.17 -26.46 -13.62
CA HIS A 440 0.91 -27.03 -14.73
C HIS A 440 0.80 -26.11 -15.94
N PRO A 441 1.80 -26.05 -16.84
CA PRO A 441 1.71 -25.32 -18.10
C PRO A 441 0.47 -25.75 -18.88
N ALA A 442 -0.20 -24.78 -19.50
CA ALA A 442 -1.34 -25.10 -20.36
C ALA A 442 -0.90 -25.98 -21.54
N PRO A 443 -1.71 -26.97 -21.94
CA PRO A 443 -1.49 -27.69 -23.19
C PRO A 443 -1.60 -26.72 -24.37
N LEU A 444 -1.34 -27.21 -25.58
CA LEU A 444 -1.54 -26.43 -26.80
C LEU A 444 -2.98 -25.90 -26.85
N LEU A 445 -3.10 -24.59 -26.76
CA LEU A 445 -4.36 -23.87 -26.89
C LEU A 445 -4.50 -23.31 -28.29
N PRO A 446 -5.73 -23.04 -28.76
CA PRO A 446 -5.95 -22.24 -29.97
C PRO A 446 -5.28 -20.88 -29.84
N GLN A 447 -4.65 -20.45 -30.93
CA GLN A 447 -3.90 -19.19 -31.00
C GLN A 447 -4.80 -17.96 -30.89
N GLY A 448 -4.26 -16.88 -30.33
CA GLY A 448 -4.93 -15.60 -30.25
C GLY A 448 -5.53 -15.33 -28.85
N ASP A 449 -6.48 -14.40 -28.81
CA ASP A 449 -7.12 -13.95 -27.59
C ASP A 449 -8.13 -14.97 -27.05
N LEU A 450 -8.00 -15.28 -25.77
CA LEU A 450 -8.81 -16.24 -25.05
C LEU A 450 -9.36 -15.60 -23.77
N THR A 451 -10.40 -16.19 -23.22
CA THR A 451 -10.93 -15.81 -21.90
C THR A 451 -10.93 -17.04 -21.00
N GLY A 452 -10.25 -16.92 -19.88
CA GLY A 452 -10.27 -17.91 -18.83
C GLY A 452 -11.22 -17.48 -17.70
N VAL A 453 -12.06 -18.39 -17.26
CA VAL A 453 -12.97 -18.19 -16.13
C VAL A 453 -12.52 -19.08 -14.99
N VAL A 454 -12.30 -18.50 -13.81
CA VAL A 454 -12.01 -19.32 -12.63
C VAL A 454 -13.26 -20.07 -12.22
N ARG A 455 -13.18 -21.38 -12.10
CA ARG A 455 -14.23 -22.25 -11.58
C ARG A 455 -13.69 -23.11 -10.45
N GLY A 456 -14.57 -23.52 -9.56
CA GLY A 456 -14.21 -24.39 -8.45
C GLY A 456 -15.44 -24.74 -7.60
N LYS A 457 -15.18 -25.07 -6.37
CA LYS A 457 -16.20 -25.34 -5.38
C LYS A 457 -16.07 -24.34 -4.23
N TRP A 458 -17.22 -23.86 -3.73
CA TRP A 458 -17.35 -23.16 -2.48
C TRP A 458 -18.11 -24.07 -1.52
N GLY A 459 -17.38 -24.85 -0.74
CA GLY A 459 -17.97 -25.96 -0.02
C GLY A 459 -18.55 -27.01 -0.98
N PHE A 460 -19.81 -27.33 -0.81
CA PHE A 460 -20.52 -28.29 -1.67
C PHE A 460 -21.04 -27.69 -3.00
N ASP A 461 -21.06 -26.37 -3.10
CA ASP A 461 -21.68 -25.68 -4.22
C ASP A 461 -20.66 -25.32 -5.32
N ASP A 462 -21.10 -25.32 -6.57
CA ASP A 462 -20.29 -24.84 -7.68
C ASP A 462 -20.07 -23.33 -7.56
N TRP A 463 -18.84 -22.89 -7.82
CA TRP A 463 -18.44 -21.52 -7.77
C TRP A 463 -17.80 -21.05 -9.06
N GLU A 464 -18.28 -19.92 -9.57
CA GLU A 464 -17.65 -19.18 -10.67
C GLU A 464 -16.99 -17.92 -10.11
N GLY A 465 -15.68 -17.81 -10.29
CA GLY A 465 -14.85 -16.69 -9.87
C GLY A 465 -14.61 -15.68 -10.98
N PRO A 466 -13.47 -14.95 -10.90
CA PRO A 466 -13.13 -13.90 -11.85
C PRO A 466 -12.79 -14.44 -13.24
N ARG A 467 -12.89 -13.51 -14.21
CA ARG A 467 -12.50 -13.74 -15.61
C ARG A 467 -11.19 -13.04 -15.90
N PHE A 468 -10.31 -13.71 -16.63
CA PHE A 468 -9.01 -13.19 -17.03
C PHE A 468 -8.88 -13.21 -18.55
N ARG A 469 -8.26 -12.16 -19.08
CA ARG A 469 -7.90 -12.09 -20.49
C ARG A 469 -6.62 -12.87 -20.70
N LEU A 470 -6.65 -13.79 -21.61
CA LEU A 470 -5.51 -14.66 -21.94
C LEU A 470 -5.13 -14.46 -23.39
N HIS A 471 -3.90 -14.75 -23.69
CA HIS A 471 -3.40 -14.79 -25.05
C HIS A 471 -2.57 -16.05 -25.24
N ALA A 472 -2.70 -16.69 -26.39
CA ALA A 472 -1.85 -17.78 -26.84
C ALA A 472 -1.08 -17.35 -28.06
N ALA A 473 0.25 -17.50 -28.04
CA ALA A 473 1.15 -17.02 -29.07
C ALA A 473 0.82 -17.60 -30.47
N GLN A 474 1.00 -16.77 -31.49
CA GLN A 474 0.85 -17.14 -32.89
C GLN A 474 2.22 -17.06 -33.58
N PRO A 475 2.65 -18.09 -34.31
CA PRO A 475 3.92 -18.07 -35.02
C PRO A 475 3.87 -17.15 -36.28
N GLY A 476 5.02 -16.53 -36.60
CA GLY A 476 5.19 -15.73 -37.81
C GLY A 476 4.45 -14.42 -37.80
N LYS A 477 4.11 -13.86 -36.65
CA LYS A 477 3.37 -12.59 -36.53
C LYS A 477 4.24 -11.38 -36.29
N TRP A 478 5.46 -11.57 -35.84
CA TRP A 478 6.37 -10.46 -35.61
C TRP A 478 6.96 -9.95 -36.91
N THR A 479 6.89 -8.65 -37.10
CA THR A 479 7.42 -7.94 -38.28
C THR A 479 8.16 -6.68 -37.84
N LEU A 480 9.14 -6.27 -38.63
CA LEU A 480 9.86 -5.02 -38.41
C LEU A 480 8.96 -3.83 -38.83
N ALA A 481 8.96 -2.75 -38.02
CA ALA A 481 8.34 -1.50 -38.42
C ALA A 481 8.97 -0.98 -39.73
N ALA A 482 8.14 -0.40 -40.60
CA ALA A 482 8.61 0.09 -41.91
C ALA A 482 9.71 1.17 -41.78
N SER A 483 9.73 1.93 -40.70
CA SER A 483 10.76 2.93 -40.37
C SER A 483 12.13 2.32 -40.12
N ASP A 484 12.21 1.06 -39.71
CA ASP A 484 13.42 0.45 -39.20
C ASP A 484 14.09 -0.54 -40.17
N GLN A 485 13.66 -0.58 -41.41
CA GLN A 485 14.24 -1.46 -42.43
C GLN A 485 15.76 -1.27 -42.62
N SER A 486 16.26 -0.11 -42.34
CA SER A 486 17.68 0.24 -42.36
C SER A 486 18.20 0.83 -41.05
N ALA A 487 17.60 0.48 -39.93
CA ALA A 487 17.90 1.03 -38.63
C ALA A 487 19.21 0.53 -38.07
N LEU A 488 19.61 -0.71 -38.37
CA LEU A 488 20.84 -1.29 -37.85
C LEU A 488 22.05 -0.71 -38.55
N VAL A 489 22.83 0.05 -37.81
CA VAL A 489 24.03 0.71 -38.33
C VAL A 489 25.22 0.37 -37.42
N VAL A 490 26.25 -0.19 -38.03
CA VAL A 490 27.49 -0.59 -37.33
C VAL A 490 28.13 0.62 -36.64
N GLY A 491 28.60 0.41 -35.42
CA GLY A 491 29.34 1.41 -34.62
C GLY A 491 28.53 2.12 -33.58
N ARG A 492 27.23 1.79 -33.39
CA ARG A 492 26.36 2.39 -32.37
C ARG A 492 25.42 1.36 -31.75
N GLU A 493 24.62 1.79 -30.80
CA GLU A 493 23.49 1.02 -30.27
C GLU A 493 22.22 1.47 -30.98
N ASP A 494 21.51 0.53 -31.60
CA ASP A 494 20.27 0.80 -32.34
C ASP A 494 19.07 0.21 -31.62
N THR A 495 17.90 0.85 -31.79
CA THR A 495 16.62 0.35 -31.29
C THR A 495 15.74 -0.08 -32.46
N LEU A 496 15.29 -1.33 -32.45
CA LEU A 496 14.34 -1.86 -33.41
C LEU A 496 12.92 -1.80 -32.85
N HIS A 497 11.99 -1.35 -33.66
CA HIS A 497 10.57 -1.39 -33.35
C HIS A 497 9.95 -2.57 -34.09
N LEU A 498 9.53 -3.58 -33.34
CA LEU A 498 8.86 -4.74 -33.85
C LEU A 498 7.37 -4.65 -33.57
N VAL A 499 6.57 -5.03 -34.54
CA VAL A 499 5.10 -5.06 -34.45
C VAL A 499 4.65 -6.51 -34.61
N GLY A 500 3.82 -6.96 -33.67
CA GLY A 500 3.35 -8.33 -33.63
C GLY A 500 1.90 -8.47 -33.20
N ASP A 501 1.53 -9.65 -32.82
CA ASP A 501 0.17 -9.94 -32.34
C ASP A 501 0.02 -9.53 -30.88
N SER A 502 0.94 -9.98 -30.01
CA SER A 502 0.91 -9.63 -28.58
C SER A 502 2.27 -9.84 -27.92
N THR A 503 2.69 -8.89 -27.10
CA THR A 503 3.91 -9.00 -26.29
C THR A 503 3.76 -9.89 -25.05
N LEU A 504 2.53 -10.28 -24.70
CA LEU A 504 2.22 -11.05 -23.50
C LEU A 504 2.95 -12.38 -23.43
N CYS A 505 3.17 -13.01 -24.58
CA CYS A 505 3.83 -14.30 -24.65
C CYS A 505 5.32 -14.25 -25.05
N VAL A 506 5.90 -13.08 -25.21
CA VAL A 506 7.32 -12.95 -25.49
C VAL A 506 8.12 -13.36 -24.24
N ASP A 507 8.99 -14.32 -24.39
CA ASP A 507 9.87 -14.80 -23.33
C ASP A 507 11.21 -14.06 -23.38
N ARG A 508 11.87 -14.10 -24.53
CA ARG A 508 13.15 -13.44 -24.74
C ARG A 508 13.33 -13.06 -26.22
N VAL A 509 14.20 -12.12 -26.43
CA VAL A 509 14.65 -11.73 -27.76
C VAL A 509 16.15 -11.95 -27.82
N GLU A 510 16.62 -12.64 -28.84
CA GLU A 510 18.03 -12.99 -29.00
C GLU A 510 18.53 -12.56 -30.38
N GLU A 511 19.80 -12.19 -30.48
CA GLU A 511 20.50 -11.98 -31.72
C GLU A 511 21.35 -13.22 -32.03
N GLU A 512 21.12 -13.83 -33.18
CA GLU A 512 21.97 -14.90 -33.71
C GLU A 512 23.01 -14.27 -34.65
N ALA A 513 24.23 -14.19 -34.19
CA ALA A 513 25.35 -13.78 -35.01
C ALA A 513 26.06 -15.00 -35.60
N ALA A 514 26.43 -14.95 -36.87
CA ALA A 514 27.08 -16.05 -37.55
C ALA A 514 28.39 -16.46 -36.85
N GLY A 515 28.36 -17.62 -36.14
CA GLY A 515 29.54 -18.22 -35.48
C GLY A 515 29.79 -17.75 -34.04
N ALA A 516 28.90 -17.00 -33.41
CA ALA A 516 28.95 -16.61 -32.02
C ALA A 516 27.79 -17.24 -31.22
N ASN A 517 27.90 -17.24 -29.89
CA ASN A 517 26.77 -17.63 -29.03
C ASN A 517 25.63 -16.57 -29.16
N PRO A 518 24.36 -17.00 -29.12
CA PRO A 518 23.23 -16.10 -29.15
C PRO A 518 23.36 -15.04 -28.04
N LEU A 519 23.10 -13.78 -28.37
CA LEU A 519 23.12 -12.66 -27.44
C LEU A 519 21.69 -12.31 -27.06
N THR A 520 21.36 -12.39 -25.78
CA THR A 520 20.06 -11.94 -25.28
C THR A 520 19.96 -10.42 -25.31
N LEU A 521 18.98 -9.88 -26.02
CA LEU A 521 18.74 -8.48 -26.22
C LEU A 521 17.80 -7.91 -25.15
N ALA A 522 18.06 -6.68 -24.72
CA ALA A 522 17.15 -5.95 -23.86
C ALA A 522 15.95 -5.46 -24.68
N TRP A 523 14.75 -5.61 -24.17
CA TRP A 523 13.54 -5.15 -24.85
C TRP A 523 12.53 -4.54 -23.88
N LYS A 524 11.65 -3.71 -24.42
CA LYS A 524 10.51 -3.06 -23.72
C LYS A 524 9.25 -3.23 -24.57
N SER A 525 8.09 -3.18 -23.92
CA SER A 525 6.78 -3.23 -24.57
C SER A 525 6.07 -1.88 -24.37
N PRO A 526 6.23 -0.91 -25.27
CA PRO A 526 5.53 0.37 -25.16
C PRO A 526 4.02 0.25 -25.42
N ARG A 527 3.63 -0.77 -26.20
CA ARG A 527 2.24 -1.13 -26.48
C ARG A 527 2.08 -2.64 -26.47
N PRO A 528 0.86 -3.16 -26.27
CA PRO A 528 0.63 -4.60 -26.21
C PRO A 528 1.05 -5.38 -27.47
N ASP A 529 1.13 -4.72 -28.62
CA ASP A 529 1.43 -5.26 -29.93
C ASP A 529 2.82 -4.87 -30.46
N SER A 530 3.66 -4.23 -29.65
CA SER A 530 4.95 -3.72 -30.12
C SER A 530 6.08 -3.96 -29.12
N LEU A 531 7.28 -4.23 -29.65
CA LEU A 531 8.52 -4.32 -28.90
C LEU A 531 9.50 -3.24 -29.37
N GLU A 532 10.20 -2.62 -28.43
CA GLU A 532 11.42 -1.86 -28.65
C GLU A 532 12.58 -2.73 -28.19
N VAL A 533 13.43 -3.14 -29.12
CA VAL A 533 14.54 -4.05 -28.90
C VAL A 533 15.86 -3.29 -29.08
N ALA A 534 16.70 -3.22 -28.05
CA ALA A 534 18.02 -2.62 -28.14
C ALA A 534 19.01 -3.62 -28.72
N VAL A 535 19.60 -3.27 -29.86
CA VAL A 535 20.56 -4.12 -30.56
C VAL A 535 21.95 -3.45 -30.51
N PRO A 536 22.95 -4.05 -29.86
CA PRO A 536 24.26 -3.48 -29.67
C PRO A 536 25.14 -3.67 -30.92
N MET A 537 25.03 -2.73 -31.88
CA MET A 537 25.81 -2.74 -33.12
C MET A 537 27.20 -2.10 -33.02
N LYS A 538 27.63 -1.71 -31.80
CA LYS A 538 28.87 -0.95 -31.61
C LYS A 538 30.11 -1.65 -32.16
N ASP A 539 30.26 -2.94 -31.91
CA ASP A 539 31.40 -3.75 -32.32
C ASP A 539 31.03 -4.78 -33.41
N ALA A 540 29.84 -4.64 -34.02
CA ALA A 540 29.34 -5.55 -35.05
C ALA A 540 30.02 -5.27 -36.42
N ALA A 541 30.01 -6.28 -37.28
CA ALA A 541 30.39 -6.15 -38.68
C ALA A 541 29.16 -5.92 -39.56
N PRO A 542 29.29 -5.19 -40.69
CA PRO A 542 28.19 -5.06 -41.65
C PRO A 542 27.82 -6.45 -42.22
N GLY A 543 26.52 -6.68 -42.37
CA GLY A 543 26.03 -7.94 -42.90
C GLY A 543 24.67 -8.37 -42.35
N PRO A 544 24.27 -9.65 -42.58
CA PRO A 544 23.01 -10.15 -42.07
C PRO A 544 23.05 -10.32 -40.55
N VAL A 545 22.01 -9.85 -39.86
CA VAL A 545 21.74 -10.02 -38.45
C VAL A 545 20.37 -10.69 -38.30
N THR A 546 20.31 -11.76 -37.53
CA THR A 546 19.04 -12.46 -37.26
C THR A 546 18.60 -12.16 -35.84
N VAL A 547 17.40 -11.61 -35.72
CA VAL A 547 16.74 -11.40 -34.42
C VAL A 547 15.70 -12.49 -34.24
N GLU A 548 15.82 -13.26 -33.18
CA GLU A 548 14.92 -14.34 -32.80
C GLU A 548 14.04 -13.87 -31.62
N ILE A 549 12.74 -14.14 -31.74
CA ILE A 549 11.76 -13.81 -30.71
C ILE A 549 11.17 -15.13 -30.20
N ASP A 550 11.63 -15.53 -29.03
CA ASP A 550 11.07 -16.71 -28.35
C ASP A 550 9.77 -16.35 -27.65
N GLN A 551 8.78 -17.20 -27.83
CA GLN A 551 7.45 -17.01 -27.24
C GLN A 551 7.03 -18.27 -26.48
N PHE A 552 6.44 -18.09 -25.29
CA PHE A 552 5.86 -19.20 -24.54
C PHE A 552 4.82 -19.95 -25.39
N GLY A 553 4.92 -21.26 -25.46
CA GLY A 553 4.01 -22.15 -26.17
C GLY A 553 4.33 -22.38 -27.64
N LEU A 554 5.36 -21.75 -28.17
CA LEU A 554 5.89 -22.05 -29.50
C LEU A 554 7.17 -22.89 -29.42
N GLU A 555 7.29 -23.85 -30.30
CA GLU A 555 8.50 -24.72 -30.35
C GLU A 555 9.67 -24.04 -31.07
N LYS A 556 9.38 -23.06 -31.91
CA LYS A 556 10.38 -22.35 -32.71
C LYS A 556 10.20 -20.85 -32.55
N PRO A 557 11.30 -20.09 -32.44
CA PRO A 557 11.24 -18.63 -32.39
C PRO A 557 10.78 -18.06 -33.73
N ASP A 558 10.18 -16.89 -33.67
CA ASP A 558 9.99 -16.06 -34.86
C ASP A 558 11.34 -15.43 -35.23
N ARG A 559 11.72 -15.55 -36.52
CA ARG A 559 13.01 -15.08 -37.03
C ARG A 559 12.84 -13.89 -37.96
N LEU A 560 13.56 -12.83 -37.65
CA LEU A 560 13.66 -11.64 -38.49
C LEU A 560 15.10 -11.51 -38.98
N VAL A 561 15.30 -11.64 -40.29
CA VAL A 561 16.61 -11.45 -40.91
C VAL A 561 16.72 -10.00 -41.35
N LEU A 562 17.64 -9.29 -40.80
CA LEU A 562 17.91 -7.87 -41.00
C LEU A 562 19.30 -7.69 -41.61
N THR A 563 19.61 -6.47 -42.05
CA THR A 563 20.94 -6.14 -42.55
C THR A 563 21.51 -4.98 -41.73
N ALA A 564 22.70 -5.20 -41.17
CA ALA A 564 23.48 -4.13 -40.56
C ALA A 564 24.26 -3.39 -41.65
N TYR A 565 24.04 -2.10 -41.72
CA TYR A 565 24.65 -1.23 -42.75
C TYR A 565 25.82 -0.44 -42.19
N GLN A 566 26.78 -0.16 -43.03
CA GLN A 566 27.84 0.83 -42.78
C GLN A 566 27.45 2.12 -43.45
N GLU A 567 27.01 3.11 -42.69
CA GLU A 567 26.61 4.43 -43.18
C GLU A 567 27.62 5.50 -42.79
N ALA A 568 27.84 6.47 -43.68
CA ALA A 568 28.68 7.61 -43.39
C ALA A 568 27.98 8.60 -42.46
N ALA A 569 28.71 9.13 -41.49
CA ALA A 569 28.17 10.19 -40.63
C ALA A 569 27.74 11.41 -41.47
N SER A 570 26.58 11.98 -41.20
CA SER A 570 26.15 13.27 -41.73
C SER A 570 25.95 14.26 -40.58
N LEU A 571 26.35 15.51 -40.80
CA LEU A 571 26.26 16.56 -39.78
C LEU A 571 25.27 17.62 -40.26
N ASP A 572 24.25 17.89 -39.49
CA ASP A 572 23.24 18.91 -39.84
C ASP A 572 23.62 20.26 -39.26
N ARG A 573 23.74 20.37 -37.94
CA ARG A 573 24.01 21.63 -37.24
C ARG A 573 24.54 21.38 -35.85
N LEU A 574 25.42 22.26 -35.40
CA LEU A 574 25.86 22.41 -34.04
C LEU A 574 25.18 23.63 -33.40
N THR A 575 24.56 23.49 -32.25
CA THR A 575 23.89 24.59 -31.53
C THR A 575 24.45 24.69 -30.11
N LEU A 576 24.72 25.92 -29.65
CA LEU A 576 25.12 26.20 -28.27
C LEU A 576 24.78 27.64 -27.90
N SER A 577 24.57 27.91 -26.62
CA SER A 577 24.45 29.26 -26.11
C SER A 577 25.86 29.79 -25.72
N ALA A 578 26.13 31.05 -26.00
CA ALA A 578 27.42 31.67 -25.66
C ALA A 578 27.62 31.60 -24.12
N GLY A 579 28.75 31.04 -23.70
CA GLY A 579 29.07 30.84 -22.29
C GLY A 579 28.75 29.46 -21.74
N ASP A 580 27.95 28.66 -22.44
CA ASP A 580 27.63 27.29 -22.04
C ASP A 580 28.78 26.34 -22.33
N GLN A 581 28.94 25.32 -21.50
CA GLN A 581 29.92 24.26 -21.70
C GLN A 581 29.42 23.11 -22.60
N ILE A 582 28.12 23.03 -22.88
CA ILE A 582 27.53 21.96 -23.66
C ILE A 582 27.00 22.51 -24.97
N ALA A 583 27.43 21.91 -26.07
CA ALA A 583 26.91 22.11 -27.40
C ALA A 583 26.15 20.87 -27.89
N MET A 584 25.13 21.04 -28.73
CA MET A 584 24.32 19.95 -29.27
C MET A 584 24.56 19.83 -30.78
N LEU A 585 25.16 18.72 -31.19
CA LEU A 585 25.35 18.36 -32.60
C LEU A 585 24.15 17.46 -33.02
N LYS A 586 23.55 17.81 -34.17
CA LYS A 586 22.50 17.03 -34.79
C LYS A 586 22.97 16.47 -36.12
N GLY A 587 22.58 15.19 -36.40
CA GLY A 587 22.99 14.52 -37.63
C GLY A 587 22.64 13.04 -37.62
N THR A 588 23.36 12.25 -38.42
CA THR A 588 23.25 10.76 -38.39
C THR A 588 24.63 10.17 -38.17
N ARG A 589 24.72 9.02 -37.52
CA ARG A 589 26.00 8.37 -37.16
C ARG A 589 26.93 9.26 -36.39
N LEU A 590 26.39 9.99 -35.43
CA LEU A 590 27.22 10.86 -34.57
C LEU A 590 28.06 10.06 -33.54
N ASP A 591 27.87 8.74 -33.45
CA ASP A 591 28.75 7.82 -32.75
C ASP A 591 30.16 7.75 -33.36
N GLU A 592 30.29 8.11 -34.62
CA GLU A 592 31.60 8.24 -35.32
C GLU A 592 32.37 9.54 -34.98
N VAL A 593 31.75 10.48 -34.27
CA VAL A 593 32.42 11.75 -33.90
C VAL A 593 33.43 11.47 -32.79
N GLU A 594 34.66 11.84 -33.04
CA GLU A 594 35.76 11.79 -32.09
C GLU A 594 35.89 13.10 -31.33
N GLU A 595 35.90 14.21 -32.05
CA GLU A 595 35.99 15.58 -31.50
C GLU A 595 35.48 16.60 -32.49
N ALA A 596 35.20 17.81 -32.04
CA ALA A 596 34.93 18.94 -32.91
C ALA A 596 35.72 20.17 -32.44
N GLU A 597 36.12 21.01 -33.40
CA GLU A 597 36.80 22.27 -33.13
C GLU A 597 35.94 23.46 -33.60
N LEU A 598 35.72 24.40 -32.71
CA LEU A 598 34.96 25.62 -32.96
C LEU A 598 35.74 26.85 -32.54
N ASP A 599 36.25 27.62 -33.50
CA ASP A 599 37.00 28.89 -33.28
C ASP A 599 38.11 28.71 -32.21
N GLY A 600 38.84 27.57 -32.24
CA GLY A 600 39.89 27.22 -31.31
C GLY A 600 39.44 26.60 -30.00
N ILE A 601 38.12 26.33 -29.85
CA ILE A 601 37.54 25.61 -28.73
C ILE A 601 37.35 24.14 -29.13
N GLU A 602 37.96 23.25 -28.40
CA GLU A 602 37.78 21.81 -28.55
C GLU A 602 36.49 21.36 -27.87
N LEU A 603 35.68 20.57 -28.59
CA LEU A 603 34.43 19.99 -28.12
C LEU A 603 34.55 18.47 -28.14
N THR A 604 34.32 17.84 -26.99
CA THR A 604 34.43 16.39 -26.85
C THR A 604 33.03 15.76 -26.64
N PRO A 605 32.70 14.62 -27.30
CA PRO A 605 31.45 13.92 -27.12
C PRO A 605 31.21 13.52 -25.66
N SER A 606 30.01 13.76 -25.14
CA SER A 606 29.63 13.42 -23.77
C SER A 606 28.43 12.49 -23.67
N ALA A 607 27.37 12.72 -24.46
CA ALA A 607 26.17 11.88 -24.46
C ALA A 607 25.58 11.85 -25.87
N LEU A 608 25.23 10.63 -26.32
CA LEU A 608 24.52 10.40 -27.58
C LEU A 608 23.11 9.96 -27.31
N SER A 609 22.17 10.60 -27.98
CA SER A 609 20.76 10.22 -27.95
C SER A 609 20.20 10.17 -29.38
N ARG A 610 19.21 9.31 -29.61
CA ARG A 610 18.49 9.23 -30.89
C ARG A 610 17.07 9.71 -30.72
N ILE A 611 16.65 10.61 -31.57
CA ILE A 611 15.28 11.13 -31.61
C ILE A 611 14.78 10.97 -33.05
N GLU A 612 13.79 10.09 -33.21
CA GLU A 612 13.26 9.71 -34.53
C GLU A 612 14.38 9.21 -35.46
N ASP A 613 14.64 9.91 -36.56
CA ASP A 613 15.65 9.55 -37.58
C ASP A 613 17.00 10.29 -37.40
N PHE A 614 17.18 11.02 -36.29
CA PHE A 614 18.37 11.82 -36.07
C PHE A 614 19.08 11.43 -34.79
N ASP A 615 20.40 11.44 -34.86
CA ASP A 615 21.23 11.39 -33.67
C ASP A 615 21.40 12.82 -33.13
N GLN A 616 21.37 12.95 -31.80
CA GLN A 616 21.77 14.16 -31.07
C GLN A 616 22.94 13.83 -30.15
N LEU A 617 24.05 14.48 -30.40
CA LEU A 617 25.28 14.32 -29.63
C LEU A 617 25.54 15.57 -28.80
N ALA A 618 25.50 15.40 -27.48
CA ALA A 618 25.96 16.41 -26.55
C ALA A 618 27.50 16.43 -26.57
N MET A 619 28.07 17.61 -26.71
CA MET A 619 29.51 17.82 -26.76
C MET A 619 29.92 18.81 -25.67
N THR A 620 30.95 18.48 -24.91
CA THR A 620 31.47 19.33 -23.83
C THR A 620 32.64 20.17 -24.33
N ALA A 621 32.56 21.46 -24.11
CA ALA A 621 33.63 22.41 -24.47
C ALA A 621 34.81 22.33 -23.49
N GLY A 622 36.01 22.16 -24.00
CA GLY A 622 37.25 22.10 -23.23
C GLY A 622 37.71 23.46 -22.71
N SER A 623 37.14 24.57 -23.21
CA SER A 623 37.41 25.92 -22.75
C SER A 623 36.15 26.80 -22.81
N SER A 624 36.22 28.02 -22.27
CA SER A 624 35.08 28.94 -22.20
C SER A 624 34.57 29.34 -23.57
N THR A 625 33.24 29.18 -23.79
CA THR A 625 32.55 29.60 -25.00
C THR A 625 32.01 31.04 -24.95
N ALA A 626 32.30 31.78 -23.87
CA ALA A 626 31.81 33.14 -23.64
C ALA A 626 32.35 34.16 -24.67
N SER A 627 33.40 33.84 -25.40
CA SER A 627 33.94 34.66 -26.48
C SER A 627 33.16 34.55 -27.79
N LEU A 628 32.30 33.57 -27.92
CA LEU A 628 31.47 33.32 -29.10
C LEU A 628 30.38 34.38 -29.24
N ASN A 629 30.30 35.01 -30.41
CA ASN A 629 29.33 36.08 -30.65
C ASN A 629 28.08 35.52 -31.41
N PRO A 630 26.87 35.60 -30.85
CA PRO A 630 25.64 35.12 -31.49
C PRO A 630 25.38 35.74 -32.89
N ALA A 631 25.87 36.94 -33.14
CA ALA A 631 25.71 37.61 -34.44
C ALA A 631 26.68 37.15 -35.54
N ARG A 632 27.66 36.29 -35.21
CA ARG A 632 28.66 35.79 -36.14
C ARG A 632 28.32 34.37 -36.60
N HIS A 633 28.55 34.12 -37.90
CA HIS A 633 28.44 32.76 -38.45
C HIS A 633 29.73 32.00 -38.15
N TYR A 634 29.58 30.84 -37.58
CA TYR A 634 30.66 29.91 -37.28
C TYR A 634 30.51 28.63 -38.05
N VAL A 635 31.62 27.95 -38.27
CA VAL A 635 31.67 26.59 -38.83
C VAL A 635 32.57 25.78 -37.91
N ALA A 636 32.08 24.67 -37.42
CA ALA A 636 32.87 23.73 -36.64
C ALA A 636 33.52 22.70 -37.59
N ASN A 637 34.74 22.31 -37.29
CA ASN A 637 35.46 21.22 -37.92
C ASN A 637 35.27 19.99 -37.02
N VAL A 638 34.58 18.97 -37.51
CA VAL A 638 34.29 17.73 -36.75
C VAL A 638 35.21 16.64 -37.27
N ARG A 639 35.99 16.03 -36.41
CA ARG A 639 36.85 14.89 -36.71
C ARG A 639 36.10 13.60 -36.36
N LEU A 640 36.05 12.67 -37.30
CA LEU A 640 35.49 11.37 -37.14
C LEU A 640 36.55 10.34 -36.72
N ARG A 641 36.15 9.25 -36.09
CA ARG A 641 37.06 8.18 -35.66
C ARG A 641 37.80 7.49 -36.81
N ASP A 642 37.22 7.56 -38.03
CA ASP A 642 37.88 7.10 -39.25
C ASP A 642 38.86 8.09 -39.85
N GLY A 643 39.12 9.22 -39.17
CA GLY A 643 40.08 10.27 -39.58
C GLY A 643 39.52 11.30 -40.54
N ARG A 644 38.29 11.14 -41.03
CA ARG A 644 37.64 12.18 -41.87
C ARG A 644 37.33 13.45 -41.08
N GLN A 645 37.43 14.59 -41.75
CA GLN A 645 37.03 15.88 -41.19
C GLN A 645 35.78 16.39 -41.96
N LEU A 646 34.75 16.67 -41.24
CA LEU A 646 33.52 17.24 -41.77
C LEU A 646 33.31 18.64 -41.22
N LYS A 647 32.63 19.51 -41.99
CA LYS A 647 32.27 20.86 -41.54
C LYS A 647 30.79 20.96 -41.31
N THR A 648 30.40 21.55 -40.19
CA THR A 648 29.02 21.79 -39.84
C THR A 648 28.75 23.25 -39.49
N PRO A 649 27.64 23.85 -39.93
CA PRO A 649 27.28 25.19 -39.53
C PRO A 649 26.94 25.21 -38.03
N VAL A 650 27.37 26.30 -37.36
CA VAL A 650 27.11 26.47 -35.93
C VAL A 650 26.16 27.63 -35.72
N THR A 651 25.18 27.40 -34.91
CA THR A 651 24.26 28.42 -34.39
C THR A 651 24.66 28.73 -32.96
N VAL A 652 25.18 29.94 -32.72
CA VAL A 652 25.46 30.43 -31.38
C VAL A 652 24.24 31.23 -30.94
N GLU A 653 23.60 30.78 -29.89
CA GLU A 653 22.48 31.48 -29.26
C GLU A 653 23.00 32.51 -28.23
N PRO A 654 22.21 33.55 -27.91
CA PRO A 654 22.58 34.47 -26.83
C PRO A 654 22.92 33.74 -25.54
N PRO A 655 23.80 34.32 -24.70
CA PRO A 655 24.16 33.68 -23.46
C PRO A 655 22.97 33.54 -22.53
N ARG A 656 22.83 32.38 -21.93
CA ARG A 656 21.80 32.13 -20.94
C ARG A 656 22.07 32.92 -19.66
N PRO A 657 21.04 33.38 -18.98
CA PRO A 657 21.22 34.11 -17.73
C PRO A 657 21.85 33.18 -16.69
N GLN A 658 22.93 33.66 -16.04
CA GLN A 658 23.61 32.89 -15.00
C GLN A 658 23.72 33.75 -13.75
N VAL A 659 23.38 33.13 -12.63
CA VAL A 659 23.51 33.73 -11.32
C VAL A 659 24.27 32.80 -10.38
N ALA A 660 24.97 33.42 -9.41
CA ALA A 660 25.61 32.68 -8.33
C ALA A 660 25.01 33.08 -7.01
N LEU A 661 24.81 32.11 -6.16
CA LEU A 661 24.37 32.32 -4.79
C LEU A 661 25.54 32.89 -3.97
N LEU A 662 25.37 34.10 -3.43
CA LEU A 662 26.35 34.72 -2.55
C LEU A 662 26.14 34.30 -1.11
N SER A 663 24.89 34.34 -0.66
CA SER A 663 24.50 33.94 0.67
C SER A 663 22.99 33.64 0.72
N LYS A 664 22.61 32.90 1.68
CA LYS A 664 21.19 32.59 1.97
C LYS A 664 20.97 32.61 3.48
N GLY A 665 19.76 32.82 3.86
CA GLY A 665 19.34 32.74 5.25
C GLY A 665 17.84 32.87 5.37
N THR A 666 17.38 32.72 6.58
CA THR A 666 15.97 32.85 6.88
C THR A 666 15.74 34.00 7.85
N GLN A 667 14.65 34.68 7.68
CA GLN A 667 14.23 35.79 8.54
C GLN A 667 12.94 35.42 9.27
N GLN A 668 13.04 35.41 10.57
CA GLN A 668 11.86 35.19 11.42
C GLN A 668 11.08 36.49 11.56
N GLU A 669 9.76 36.39 11.61
CA GLU A 669 8.93 37.55 11.95
C GLU A 669 9.23 38.02 13.38
N VAL A 670 9.33 39.32 13.55
CA VAL A 670 9.67 39.98 14.85
C VAL A 670 8.68 39.63 15.97
N SER A 671 7.48 39.24 15.63
CA SER A 671 6.40 38.86 16.57
C SER A 671 6.40 37.34 16.92
N ALA A 672 7.12 36.50 16.20
CA ALA A 672 7.12 35.07 16.43
C ALA A 672 8.10 34.67 17.53
N ALA A 673 7.68 33.79 18.43
CA ALA A 673 8.59 33.21 19.43
C ALA A 673 9.69 32.39 18.73
N PRO A 674 10.94 32.42 19.21
CA PRO A 674 12.01 31.63 18.61
C PRO A 674 11.70 30.13 18.71
N SER A 675 11.94 29.43 17.61
CA SER A 675 11.82 27.97 17.60
C SER A 675 12.84 27.34 18.57
N PRO A 676 12.45 26.37 19.38
CA PRO A 676 13.40 25.62 20.19
C PRO A 676 14.26 24.63 19.38
N VAL A 677 13.97 24.48 18.10
CA VAL A 677 14.73 23.61 17.17
C VAL A 677 15.92 24.40 16.64
N HIS A 678 17.11 23.85 16.83
CA HIS A 678 18.34 24.34 16.27
C HIS A 678 18.70 23.48 15.07
N LEU A 679 18.66 24.07 13.89
CA LEU A 679 18.97 23.37 12.65
C LEU A 679 20.45 22.95 12.62
N GLY A 680 20.68 21.72 12.19
CA GLY A 680 22.02 21.11 12.15
C GLY A 680 22.87 21.63 11.02
N THR A 681 22.23 22.13 9.96
CA THR A 681 22.90 22.72 8.79
C THR A 681 22.31 24.07 8.42
N SER A 682 23.08 24.89 7.75
CA SER A 682 22.61 26.14 7.13
C SER A 682 21.80 25.89 5.84
N ASP A 683 21.72 24.64 5.41
CA ASP A 683 21.01 24.25 4.20
C ASP A 683 19.54 23.91 4.47
N ASP A 684 19.19 23.66 5.73
CA ASP A 684 17.82 23.51 6.15
C ASP A 684 17.13 24.87 6.30
N LEU A 685 16.05 25.04 5.55
CA LEU A 685 15.30 26.28 5.45
C LEU A 685 13.90 26.08 6.06
N PRO A 686 13.62 26.65 7.25
CA PRO A 686 12.29 26.51 7.85
C PRO A 686 11.20 27.14 6.98
N ALA A 687 10.17 26.36 6.65
CA ALA A 687 9.05 26.80 5.81
C ALA A 687 8.24 27.96 6.44
N GLU A 688 8.29 28.07 7.78
CA GLU A 688 7.60 29.10 8.57
C GLU A 688 8.33 30.45 8.55
N GLN A 689 9.55 30.48 8.02
CA GLN A 689 10.36 31.70 7.95
C GLN A 689 10.47 32.22 6.53
N ARG A 690 10.68 33.53 6.40
CA ARG A 690 10.96 34.12 5.10
C ARG A 690 12.37 33.74 4.67
N LEU A 691 12.49 33.07 3.52
CA LEU A 691 13.75 32.81 2.87
C LEU A 691 14.25 34.09 2.20
N VAL A 692 15.47 34.47 2.50
CA VAL A 692 16.19 35.60 1.88
C VAL A 692 17.49 35.08 1.33
N PHE A 693 17.76 35.33 0.05
CA PHE A 693 19.01 34.91 -0.58
C PHE A 693 19.51 35.95 -1.54
N PHE A 694 20.83 36.06 -1.60
CA PHE A 694 21.55 37.05 -2.39
C PHE A 694 22.15 36.38 -3.62
N LEU A 695 21.81 36.89 -4.77
CA LEU A 695 22.28 36.40 -6.07
C LEU A 695 23.14 37.44 -6.76
N LYS A 696 24.29 37.00 -7.22
CA LYS A 696 25.14 37.80 -8.10
C LYS A 696 24.86 37.41 -9.53
N SER A 697 24.53 38.35 -10.37
CA SER A 697 24.43 38.14 -11.81
C SER A 697 25.86 37.95 -12.40
N ILE A 698 26.05 36.84 -13.10
CA ILE A 698 27.27 36.50 -13.79
C ILE A 698 27.11 36.84 -15.27
N VAL A 699 26.02 36.40 -15.83
CA VAL A 699 25.64 36.64 -17.23
C VAL A 699 24.18 37.11 -17.26
N PRO A 700 23.94 38.35 -17.69
CA PRO A 700 24.92 39.45 -17.92
C PRO A 700 25.49 39.99 -16.59
N PRO A 701 26.62 40.71 -16.56
CA PRO A 701 27.24 41.20 -15.31
C PRO A 701 26.42 42.18 -14.49
N LYS A 702 25.37 42.73 -15.09
CA LYS A 702 24.38 43.60 -14.44
C LYS A 702 23.03 42.92 -14.50
N PHE A 703 22.32 42.86 -13.37
CA PHE A 703 21.02 42.23 -13.28
C PHE A 703 19.99 43.04 -14.08
N PRO A 704 19.44 42.49 -15.18
CA PRO A 704 18.42 43.19 -15.96
C PRO A 704 17.12 43.36 -15.19
N ARG A 705 16.45 44.50 -15.39
CA ARG A 705 15.20 44.77 -14.68
C ARG A 705 14.05 43.85 -15.10
N SER A 706 14.10 43.26 -16.27
CA SER A 706 13.14 42.30 -16.81
C SER A 706 13.41 40.85 -16.36
N GLU A 707 14.60 40.63 -15.81
CA GLU A 707 15.00 39.29 -15.37
C GLU A 707 14.24 38.87 -14.11
N LYS A 708 13.88 37.62 -14.05
CA LYS A 708 13.17 36.98 -12.95
C LYS A 708 14.05 35.90 -12.36
N VAL A 709 13.70 35.43 -11.19
CA VAL A 709 14.31 34.29 -10.57
C VAL A 709 13.20 33.27 -10.30
N GLU A 710 13.35 32.11 -10.88
CA GLU A 710 12.47 30.98 -10.59
C GLU A 710 13.03 30.20 -9.41
N VAL A 711 12.16 29.93 -8.43
CA VAL A 711 12.45 29.06 -7.29
C VAL A 711 11.51 27.88 -7.37
N ALA A 712 12.04 26.68 -7.36
CA ALA A 712 11.28 25.45 -7.54
C ALA A 712 11.77 24.34 -6.62
N ALA A 713 10.92 23.37 -6.37
CA ALA A 713 11.33 22.09 -5.83
C ALA A 713 12.07 21.27 -6.89
N VAL A 714 13.08 20.52 -6.49
CA VAL A 714 13.85 19.65 -7.40
C VAL A 714 12.97 18.60 -8.09
N ASP A 715 11.92 18.14 -7.40
CA ASP A 715 10.93 17.19 -7.94
C ASP A 715 9.84 17.85 -8.79
N GLY A 716 9.86 19.18 -8.93
CA GLY A 716 8.87 19.95 -9.68
C GLY A 716 7.51 20.11 -9.01
N SER A 717 7.35 19.69 -7.75
CA SER A 717 6.07 19.71 -7.04
C SER A 717 5.52 21.12 -6.81
N PHE A 718 6.37 22.12 -6.70
CA PHE A 718 6.00 23.52 -6.60
C PHE A 718 7.06 24.44 -7.21
N HIS A 719 6.64 25.60 -7.68
CA HIS A 719 7.55 26.65 -8.15
C HIS A 719 6.94 28.04 -8.00
N THR A 720 7.78 29.05 -8.05
CA THR A 720 7.36 30.46 -8.11
C THR A 720 8.37 31.30 -8.87
N LEU A 721 7.90 32.36 -9.51
CA LEU A 721 8.73 33.34 -10.19
C LEU A 721 8.81 34.60 -9.33
N LEU A 722 10.04 35.00 -8.98
CA LEU A 722 10.34 36.25 -8.28
C LEU A 722 10.64 37.31 -9.30
N SER A 723 10.14 38.54 -9.06
CA SER A 723 10.35 39.64 -9.96
C SER A 723 10.55 40.96 -9.22
N LEU A 724 11.18 41.93 -9.89
CA LEU A 724 11.29 43.28 -9.35
C LEU A 724 9.95 44.01 -9.32
N SER A 725 9.00 43.61 -10.14
CA SER A 725 7.71 44.25 -10.27
C SER A 725 6.75 43.93 -9.11
N ASP A 726 6.86 42.78 -8.49
CA ASP A 726 6.02 42.36 -7.34
C ASP A 726 6.74 42.51 -5.99
N GLY A 727 8.00 42.99 -6.03
CA GLY A 727 8.79 43.20 -4.83
C GLY A 727 9.37 41.96 -4.18
N SER A 728 9.17 40.77 -4.75
CA SER A 728 9.76 39.51 -4.30
C SER A 728 11.25 39.40 -4.67
N LEU A 729 11.70 40.21 -5.61
CA LEU A 729 13.10 40.42 -5.97
C LEU A 729 13.42 41.88 -5.78
N MET A 730 14.59 42.20 -5.21
CA MET A 730 15.09 43.56 -5.03
C MET A 730 16.52 43.64 -5.48
N LEU A 731 16.94 44.77 -6.08
CA LEU A 731 18.33 44.99 -6.40
C LEU A 731 19.04 45.68 -5.23
N GLU A 732 20.09 45.08 -4.73
CA GLU A 732 20.96 45.68 -3.74
C GLU A 732 21.94 46.64 -4.44
N ASP A 733 22.49 46.21 -5.57
CA ASP A 733 23.31 46.99 -6.49
C ASP A 733 23.02 46.60 -7.95
N ALA A 734 23.84 47.09 -8.89
CA ALA A 734 23.64 46.82 -10.32
C ALA A 734 23.83 45.33 -10.73
N GLY A 735 24.54 44.56 -9.93
CA GLY A 735 24.85 43.14 -10.22
C GLY A 735 24.37 42.17 -9.19
N THR A 736 23.78 42.66 -8.08
CA THR A 736 23.33 41.83 -6.97
C THR A 736 21.84 42.01 -6.74
N ALA A 737 21.11 40.92 -6.71
CA ALA A 737 19.67 40.87 -6.38
C ALA A 737 19.45 40.11 -5.09
N VAL A 738 18.45 40.53 -4.37
CA VAL A 738 17.93 39.86 -3.16
C VAL A 738 16.59 39.24 -3.48
N GLY A 739 16.52 37.94 -3.42
CA GLY A 739 15.28 37.19 -3.53
C GLY A 739 14.64 36.98 -2.14
N MET A 740 13.35 37.19 -2.07
CA MET A 740 12.56 37.00 -0.84
C MET A 740 11.37 36.09 -1.12
N VAL A 741 11.30 34.99 -0.40
CA VAL A 741 10.21 34.01 -0.54
C VAL A 741 9.61 33.74 0.85
N GLU A 742 8.32 33.82 0.95
CA GLU A 742 7.56 33.33 2.10
C GLU A 742 6.99 31.94 1.73
N PRO A 743 7.66 30.86 2.13
CA PRO A 743 7.34 29.53 1.58
C PRO A 743 5.90 29.12 1.84
N LEU A 744 5.39 29.33 3.05
CA LEU A 744 4.01 29.01 3.38
C LEU A 744 2.99 29.77 2.54
N ALA A 745 3.24 31.04 2.23
CA ALA A 745 2.34 31.87 1.44
C ALA A 745 2.40 31.54 -0.05
N ARG A 746 3.58 31.17 -0.56
CA ARG A 746 3.81 30.94 -1.99
C ARG A 746 3.56 29.50 -2.40
N PHE A 747 3.94 28.53 -1.56
CA PHE A 747 3.89 27.10 -1.88
C PHE A 747 2.86 26.32 -1.07
N GLY A 748 2.36 26.93 0.02
CA GLY A 748 1.41 26.27 0.93
C GLY A 748 2.09 25.44 2.02
N SER A 749 1.28 24.99 2.98
CA SER A 749 1.74 24.25 4.17
C SER A 749 2.25 22.83 3.91
N SER A 750 2.07 22.33 2.69
CA SER A 750 2.51 20.99 2.30
C SER A 750 3.87 20.99 1.59
N ALA A 751 4.43 22.15 1.29
CA ALA A 751 5.70 22.25 0.58
C ALA A 751 6.88 21.91 1.48
N PHE A 752 7.74 21.01 1.05
CA PHE A 752 8.97 20.60 1.71
C PHE A 752 9.91 19.92 0.70
N GLY A 753 11.15 19.73 1.10
CA GLY A 753 12.16 19.05 0.28
C GLY A 753 13.17 19.98 -0.36
N PRO A 754 14.10 19.44 -1.17
CA PRO A 754 15.14 20.22 -1.81
C PRO A 754 14.58 21.27 -2.75
N VAL A 755 15.09 22.52 -2.62
CA VAL A 755 14.70 23.66 -3.45
C VAL A 755 15.90 24.23 -4.18
N GLU A 756 15.66 24.68 -5.39
CA GLU A 756 16.66 25.25 -6.30
C GLU A 756 16.14 26.55 -6.93
N ALA A 757 17.05 27.34 -7.44
CA ALA A 757 16.73 28.58 -8.13
C ALA A 757 17.49 28.69 -9.45
N ARG A 758 16.90 29.40 -10.42
CA ARG A 758 17.55 29.79 -11.67
C ARG A 758 17.12 31.18 -12.11
N ALA A 759 17.94 31.81 -12.86
CA ALA A 759 17.58 33.05 -13.54
C ALA A 759 16.73 32.75 -14.78
N VAL A 760 15.78 33.65 -15.05
CA VAL A 760 14.92 33.60 -16.24
C VAL A 760 14.95 34.99 -16.87
N SER A 761 15.49 35.06 -18.08
CA SER A 761 15.58 36.35 -18.81
C SER A 761 14.17 36.91 -19.15
N GLY A 762 14.13 38.17 -19.54
CA GLY A 762 12.84 38.83 -19.89
C GLY A 762 12.11 38.23 -21.07
N ASP A 763 12.83 37.55 -21.97
CA ASP A 763 12.34 36.80 -23.13
C ASP A 763 12.09 35.32 -22.85
N GLY A 764 12.26 34.88 -21.60
CA GLY A 764 11.90 33.56 -21.14
C GLY A 764 13.00 32.50 -21.23
N VAL A 765 14.24 32.90 -21.60
CA VAL A 765 15.38 31.97 -21.59
C VAL A 765 15.76 31.65 -20.17
N THR A 766 15.89 30.36 -19.84
CA THR A 766 16.21 29.90 -18.50
C THR A 766 17.70 29.61 -18.34
N GLY A 767 18.25 30.00 -17.21
CA GLY A 767 19.57 29.60 -16.76
C GLY A 767 19.61 28.21 -16.13
N ASP A 768 20.78 27.85 -15.62
CA ASP A 768 20.97 26.59 -14.93
C ASP A 768 20.41 26.64 -13.51
N TRP A 769 19.93 25.51 -13.02
CA TRP A 769 19.47 25.37 -11.65
C TRP A 769 20.63 25.42 -10.66
N MET A 770 20.41 26.08 -9.57
CA MET A 770 21.36 26.26 -8.49
C MET A 770 20.66 25.87 -7.17
N PRO A 771 21.25 25.00 -6.37
CA PRO A 771 20.62 24.57 -5.12
C PRO A 771 20.54 25.73 -4.13
N LEU A 772 19.37 25.90 -3.50
CA LEU A 772 19.17 26.84 -2.40
C LEU A 772 19.22 26.16 -1.03
N GLY A 773 18.78 24.93 -0.91
CA GLY A 773 18.72 24.17 0.35
C GLY A 773 17.53 23.24 0.41
N THR A 774 17.22 22.78 1.59
CA THR A 774 16.08 21.90 1.84
C THR A 774 15.02 22.63 2.66
N LEU A 775 13.84 22.80 2.09
CA LEU A 775 12.70 23.37 2.79
C LEU A 775 12.16 22.36 3.79
N VAL A 776 12.16 22.70 5.07
CA VAL A 776 11.72 21.84 6.16
C VAL A 776 10.60 22.50 6.96
N ARG A 777 9.60 21.76 7.31
CA ARG A 777 8.51 22.19 8.20
C ARG A 777 8.89 21.86 9.64
N LEU A 778 8.73 22.81 10.53
CA LEU A 778 9.15 22.63 11.91
C LEU A 778 7.98 22.23 12.79
N PRO A 779 8.17 21.21 13.65
CA PRO A 779 7.20 20.90 14.70
C PRO A 779 7.22 22.00 15.78
N GLY A 780 6.05 22.29 16.33
CA GLY A 780 5.91 23.25 17.41
C GLY A 780 6.04 22.56 18.77
N PHE A 781 7.22 22.58 19.36
CA PHE A 781 7.44 22.03 20.72
C PHE A 781 7.05 23.02 21.81
N LYS A 782 6.43 22.52 22.88
CA LYS A 782 5.95 23.35 24.00
C LYS A 782 6.69 23.06 25.30
N GLU A 783 6.60 21.86 25.80
CA GLU A 783 7.10 21.50 27.14
C GLU A 783 7.71 20.09 27.10
N LEU A 784 8.76 19.92 27.89
CA LEU A 784 9.42 18.66 28.12
C LEU A 784 9.36 18.31 29.61
N HIS A 785 8.57 17.32 29.96
CA HIS A 785 8.40 16.83 31.31
C HIS A 785 9.17 15.54 31.52
N CYS A 786 10.16 15.56 32.41
CA CYS A 786 10.97 14.39 32.68
C CYS A 786 10.76 13.88 34.08
N PRO A 787 10.53 12.59 34.32
CA PRO A 787 10.49 12.00 35.65
C PRO A 787 11.90 11.94 36.22
N HIS A 788 12.02 11.96 37.57
CA HIS A 788 13.32 11.82 38.24
C HIS A 788 14.01 10.46 37.99
N ASN A 789 13.24 9.46 37.63
CA ASN A 789 13.75 8.15 37.26
C ASN A 789 14.18 8.14 35.78
N MET A 790 15.49 8.12 35.55
CA MET A 790 16.10 8.12 34.20
C MET A 790 15.75 6.90 33.35
N ALA A 791 15.21 5.83 33.94
CA ALA A 791 14.76 4.66 33.20
C ALA A 791 13.37 4.85 32.58
N LYS A 792 12.63 5.90 32.94
CA LYS A 792 11.33 6.21 32.36
C LYS A 792 11.47 7.34 31.36
N PRO A 793 10.85 7.25 30.17
CA PRO A 793 10.96 8.29 29.16
C PRO A 793 10.34 9.62 29.63
N CYS A 794 10.79 10.70 29.04
CA CYS A 794 10.22 12.03 29.16
C CYS A 794 8.96 12.16 28.27
N ALA A 795 8.07 13.07 28.62
CA ALA A 795 6.91 13.44 27.82
C ALA A 795 7.17 14.79 27.14
N LEU A 796 7.28 14.79 25.82
CA LEU A 796 7.45 15.97 25.00
C LEU A 796 6.10 16.35 24.38
N THR A 797 5.61 17.54 24.67
CA THR A 797 4.33 18.02 24.13
C THR A 797 4.53 19.05 23.04
N GLY A 798 3.61 19.10 22.09
CA GLY A 798 3.74 20.00 20.94
C GLY A 798 2.60 19.92 19.95
N THR A 799 2.79 20.60 18.84
CA THR A 799 1.92 20.57 17.65
C THR A 799 2.72 20.11 16.45
N ASN A 800 2.04 19.51 15.46
CA ASN A 800 2.67 18.99 14.25
C ASN A 800 3.82 18.00 14.53
N LEU A 801 3.71 17.24 15.60
CA LEU A 801 4.76 16.29 16.01
C LEU A 801 4.94 15.15 15.00
N PHE A 802 4.00 14.98 14.08
CA PHE A 802 4.11 14.07 12.94
C PHE A 802 5.24 14.44 11.95
N LEU A 803 5.76 15.68 12.01
CA LEU A 803 6.92 16.10 11.21
C LEU A 803 8.24 15.51 11.71
N VAL A 804 8.26 14.96 12.89
CA VAL A 804 9.43 14.29 13.46
C VAL A 804 9.47 12.85 12.97
N ALA A 805 10.62 12.40 12.48
CA ALA A 805 10.89 11.01 12.18
C ALA A 805 11.34 10.25 13.43
N SER A 806 12.36 10.78 14.12
CA SER A 806 12.90 10.16 15.32
C SER A 806 13.52 11.20 16.25
N ILE A 807 13.60 10.87 17.55
CA ILE A 807 14.22 11.71 18.60
C ILE A 807 15.17 10.85 19.44
N ALA A 808 16.37 11.39 19.67
CA ALA A 808 17.40 10.73 20.46
C ALA A 808 18.02 11.65 21.50
N ALA A 809 18.69 11.09 22.49
CA ALA A 809 19.47 11.82 23.48
C ALA A 809 20.89 12.19 22.99
N THR A 810 21.37 11.48 21.97
CA THR A 810 22.69 11.64 21.37
C THR A 810 22.61 11.79 19.85
N PRO A 811 23.57 12.45 19.19
CA PRO A 811 23.55 12.65 17.75
C PRO A 811 23.71 11.37 16.93
N ASP A 812 24.18 10.29 17.52
CA ASP A 812 24.34 8.98 16.88
C ASP A 812 23.02 8.20 16.77
N PHE A 813 21.96 8.70 17.38
CA PHE A 813 20.61 8.09 17.42
C PHE A 813 20.57 6.70 18.05
N ASP A 814 21.48 6.41 18.96
CA ASP A 814 21.42 5.18 19.79
C ASP A 814 20.15 5.20 20.66
N ASN A 815 19.32 4.15 20.54
CA ASN A 815 18.05 4.05 21.24
C ASN A 815 17.09 5.24 20.96
N ALA A 816 17.00 5.70 19.74
CA ALA A 816 16.07 6.74 19.33
C ALA A 816 14.61 6.33 19.57
N ALA A 817 13.78 7.29 19.93
CA ALA A 817 12.33 7.13 19.91
C ALA A 817 11.81 7.42 18.51
N GLU A 818 11.40 6.39 17.79
CA GLU A 818 10.79 6.50 16.46
C GLU A 818 9.36 7.02 16.57
N VAL A 819 8.98 7.94 15.68
CA VAL A 819 7.62 8.46 15.57
C VAL A 819 6.92 7.76 14.41
N PRO A 820 5.85 6.99 14.64
CA PRO A 820 5.14 6.30 13.57
C PRO A 820 4.66 7.26 12.47
N PRO A 821 4.61 6.87 11.19
CA PRO A 821 4.16 7.72 10.08
C PRO A 821 2.75 8.28 10.26
N GLU A 822 1.86 7.51 10.85
CA GLU A 822 0.47 7.85 11.13
C GLU A 822 0.26 8.59 12.48
N PHE A 823 1.32 9.07 13.10
CA PHE A 823 1.23 9.75 14.37
C PHE A 823 0.49 11.09 14.24
N THR A 824 -0.59 11.24 14.97
CA THR A 824 -1.39 12.49 15.03
C THR A 824 -1.49 13.09 16.44
N GLY A 825 -0.74 12.53 17.38
CA GLY A 825 -0.77 12.94 18.76
C GLY A 825 -0.08 14.29 19.04
N THR A 826 -0.34 14.86 20.19
CA THR A 826 0.27 16.10 20.69
C THR A 826 1.34 15.85 21.76
N GLN A 827 1.67 14.59 22.02
CA GLN A 827 2.66 14.19 23.02
C GLN A 827 3.47 13.01 22.53
N LEU A 828 4.79 13.12 22.61
CA LEU A 828 5.75 12.04 22.30
C LEU A 828 6.45 11.56 23.57
N SER A 829 6.76 10.27 23.59
CA SER A 829 7.62 9.66 24.61
C SER A 829 9.05 9.69 24.10
N VAL A 830 9.93 10.45 24.77
CA VAL A 830 11.29 10.69 24.30
C VAL A 830 12.32 10.34 25.37
N PRO A 831 13.58 10.06 25.00
CA PRO A 831 14.63 9.81 25.97
C PRO A 831 14.92 11.05 26.84
N HIS A 832 15.61 10.86 27.96
CA HIS A 832 16.08 11.98 28.77
C HIS A 832 17.12 12.81 28.01
N PRO A 833 16.99 14.16 27.99
CA PRO A 833 17.96 15.01 27.33
C PRO A 833 19.32 14.98 28.02
N VAL A 834 20.38 15.04 27.25
CA VAL A 834 21.75 15.24 27.76
C VAL A 834 22.06 16.73 27.70
N ASN A 835 22.40 17.34 28.84
CA ASN A 835 22.65 18.79 28.93
C ASN A 835 21.47 19.67 28.39
N SER A 836 20.22 19.26 28.63
CA SER A 836 19.03 19.90 28.11
C SER A 836 18.90 19.91 26.59
N LEU A 837 19.64 19.05 25.91
CA LEU A 837 19.63 18.91 24.44
C LEU A 837 19.09 17.54 24.07
N LEU A 838 18.19 17.51 23.11
CA LEU A 838 17.76 16.33 22.36
C LEU A 838 18.15 16.52 20.90
N TYR A 839 18.28 15.42 20.20
CA TYR A 839 18.52 15.40 18.75
C TYR A 839 17.30 14.82 18.06
N LEU A 840 16.91 15.40 16.95
CA LEU A 840 15.78 14.93 16.16
C LEU A 840 16.11 14.88 14.68
N ARG A 841 15.44 14.00 13.98
CA ARG A 841 15.38 13.98 12.52
C ARG A 841 14.00 14.39 12.08
N LEU A 842 13.93 15.26 11.11
CA LEU A 842 12.67 15.66 10.49
C LEU A 842 12.32 14.70 9.36
N ARG A 843 11.05 14.47 9.12
CA ARG A 843 10.62 13.69 7.95
C ARG A 843 10.92 14.36 6.63
N ASP A 844 10.97 15.68 6.65
CA ASP A 844 11.24 16.49 5.47
C ASP A 844 12.74 16.47 5.08
N ASP A 845 13.61 16.19 6.04
CA ASP A 845 15.03 15.88 5.84
C ASP A 845 15.51 14.87 6.90
N PRO A 846 15.41 13.57 6.63
CA PRO A 846 15.77 12.53 7.60
C PRO A 846 17.27 12.32 7.74
N ASP A 847 18.06 12.81 6.81
CA ASP A 847 19.52 12.62 6.81
C ASP A 847 20.23 13.61 7.74
N THR A 848 19.61 14.76 8.01
CA THR A 848 20.17 15.82 8.84
C THR A 848 19.70 15.71 10.29
N VAL A 849 20.65 15.87 11.21
CA VAL A 849 20.41 15.86 12.65
C VAL A 849 20.18 17.28 13.15
N GLN A 850 19.01 17.51 13.74
CA GLN A 850 18.61 18.80 14.29
C GLN A 850 18.74 18.78 15.82
N GLY A 851 19.05 19.92 16.44
CA GLY A 851 19.08 20.07 17.89
C GLY A 851 17.75 20.60 18.45
N LEU A 852 17.31 20.06 19.56
CA LEU A 852 16.14 20.55 20.28
C LEU A 852 16.55 20.95 21.69
N VAL A 853 16.40 22.24 22.00
CA VAL A 853 16.68 22.81 23.31
C VAL A 853 15.37 23.24 23.96
N LEU A 854 14.98 22.52 25.01
CA LEU A 854 13.80 22.85 25.82
C LEU A 854 14.17 22.79 27.31
N PRO A 855 13.63 23.71 28.13
CA PRO A 855 13.80 23.61 29.57
C PRO A 855 13.08 22.35 30.09
N VAL A 856 13.84 21.51 30.78
CA VAL A 856 13.28 20.31 31.40
C VAL A 856 12.45 20.70 32.62
N GLN A 857 11.18 20.41 32.59
CA GLN A 857 10.30 20.57 33.75
C GLN A 857 10.26 19.26 34.52
N PRO A 858 10.40 19.27 35.83
CA PRO A 858 10.21 18.07 36.65
C PRO A 858 8.74 17.64 36.49
N ALA A 859 8.53 16.36 36.15
CA ALA A 859 7.18 15.81 36.17
C ALA A 859 6.62 15.98 37.59
N SER A 860 5.61 16.85 37.73
CA SER A 860 4.95 17.02 39.03
C SER A 860 4.45 15.66 39.48
N GLN A 861 4.72 15.29 40.76
CA GLN A 861 4.14 14.10 41.38
C GLN A 861 2.63 14.31 41.62
N ALA A 862 1.90 14.53 40.54
CA ALA A 862 0.45 14.41 40.49
C ALA A 862 0.16 12.94 40.20
N GLY A 863 -0.27 12.26 41.25
CA GLY A 863 -0.75 10.90 41.38
C GLY A 863 -0.79 10.04 40.11
N SER A 864 -0.22 8.87 40.27
CA SER A 864 -0.52 7.72 39.40
C SER A 864 -2.05 7.50 39.29
N GLN A 865 -2.70 8.31 38.52
CA GLN A 865 -3.98 8.00 37.88
C GLN A 865 -3.64 7.65 36.46
N ALA A 866 -3.72 6.38 36.17
CA ALA A 866 -3.85 5.89 34.81
C ALA A 866 -5.05 6.63 34.22
N ALA A 867 -4.78 7.71 33.50
CA ALA A 867 -5.78 8.35 32.65
C ALA A 867 -6.05 7.35 31.52
N ALA A 868 -7.15 6.61 31.68
CA ALA A 868 -7.82 6.04 30.56
C ALA A 868 -8.13 7.23 29.61
N PHE A 869 -7.33 7.37 28.58
CA PHE A 869 -7.60 8.33 27.51
C PHE A 869 -8.89 7.90 26.83
N GLN A 870 -9.99 8.51 27.22
CA GLN A 870 -11.17 8.63 26.36
C GLN A 870 -10.77 9.53 25.20
N ALA A 871 -10.57 8.93 24.06
CA ALA A 871 -10.49 9.67 22.81
C ALA A 871 -11.87 10.30 22.57
N GLN A 872 -11.96 11.60 22.74
CA GLN A 872 -13.07 12.37 22.17
C GLN A 872 -12.98 12.24 20.65
N PRO A 873 -14.07 11.88 19.98
CA PRO A 873 -14.08 11.87 18.52
C PRO A 873 -13.94 13.32 18.04
N ALA A 874 -12.85 13.59 17.31
CA ALA A 874 -12.73 14.80 16.53
C ALA A 874 -13.93 14.85 15.57
N ALA A 875 -14.67 15.92 15.62
CA ALA A 875 -15.74 16.22 14.69
C ALA A 875 -15.17 16.20 13.27
N VAL A 876 -15.66 15.28 12.46
CA VAL A 876 -15.38 15.21 11.03
C VAL A 876 -15.97 16.48 10.41
N PRO A 877 -15.19 17.33 9.74
CA PRO A 877 -15.76 18.40 8.94
C PRO A 877 -16.54 17.77 7.79
N ALA A 878 -17.78 18.18 7.64
CA ALA A 878 -18.65 17.78 6.56
C ALA A 878 -17.97 18.01 5.21
N ALA A 879 -17.94 16.98 4.37
CA ALA A 879 -17.49 17.08 3.00
C ALA A 879 -18.33 18.13 2.24
N PRO A 880 -17.70 18.97 1.41
CA PRO A 880 -18.44 19.85 0.52
C PRO A 880 -19.13 19.01 -0.57
N PRO A 881 -20.28 19.46 -1.08
CA PRO A 881 -21.04 18.72 -2.07
C PRO A 881 -20.27 18.61 -3.40
N SER A 882 -20.35 17.44 -3.98
CA SER A 882 -19.80 17.07 -5.28
C SER A 882 -20.23 18.05 -6.37
N GLY A 883 -19.31 18.90 -6.80
CA GLY A 883 -19.45 19.76 -7.97
C GLY A 883 -18.92 19.06 -9.21
N GLN A 884 -19.75 18.99 -10.18
CA GLN A 884 -19.69 18.50 -11.54
C GLN A 884 -18.31 18.51 -12.22
N LEU A 885 -17.94 17.38 -12.75
CA LEU A 885 -16.91 17.16 -13.78
C LEU A 885 -17.26 17.96 -15.06
N LEU A 886 -16.48 18.98 -15.33
CA LEU A 886 -16.38 19.56 -16.67
C LEU A 886 -15.33 18.77 -17.46
N LYS A 887 -15.79 18.00 -18.41
CA LYS A 887 -14.97 17.43 -19.48
C LYS A 887 -14.48 18.57 -20.37
N THR A 888 -13.17 18.75 -20.45
CA THR A 888 -12.55 19.41 -21.61
C THR A 888 -11.68 18.39 -22.32
N ALA A 889 -12.02 18.16 -23.57
CA ALA A 889 -11.26 17.38 -24.51
C ALA A 889 -10.00 18.15 -24.96
N PRO A 890 -8.94 17.44 -25.39
CA PRO A 890 -7.70 18.05 -25.87
C PRO A 890 -7.83 18.50 -27.33
N ARG A 891 -7.19 19.59 -27.63
CA ARG A 891 -6.61 19.88 -28.95
C ARG A 891 -5.10 19.90 -28.85
#